data_5f3f4ddea0404f016363ca52fd08f06d
#
_entry.id   5f3f4ddea0404f016363ca52fd08f06d
#
_cell.length_a   1.000
_cell.length_b   1.000
_cell.length_c   1.000
_cell.angle_alpha   90.00
_cell.angle_beta   90.00
_cell.angle_gamma   90.00
#
_symmetry.space_group_name_H-M   'P 1'
#
loop_
_entity.id
_entity.type
_entity.pdbx_description
1 polymer ?
#
loop_
_entity_poly.entity_id
_entity_poly.type
_entity_poly.pdbx_seq_one_letter_code
_entity_poly.pdbx_strand_id
1 'polypeptide(L)'
;MIAWAMATSVLVGVFTADPAKGSAKLRAGAVAFDITPTTFPVLVNGGMTSATATRVKTLLHARSLVLDDGNSRCAIVIVDSCMLPRPLLDEVKAEAARQTSIKPENMLIAATHTHSAAAGMGCLGTDADPVYVPFLKARLVAAIVGAEKRLEPAQLGWVVVAAPNHTALRQWVLRPDKMIADPFGNLTVRSNMHAGRILDDVTGESGPADPDLSMISVQARDGRPIALLANFSMHYFSDSPISADYFGLFCDGLRDRLAPGGSGNIPAFVGIMSHGCSGDIWRRDYRKPAPKAGEEPTIESYAGELADMASKACKTVEYRADATITMAEARMNLKYRVPDQQRLEWAQKIVAAMGDRLPRTQPEIYAREQIMLHERQNTEVVVQALRLGDIAIATTPCETYALTGLKLKARSPLARTMVIELANGGDGYIPPPEHHPLGGYNTWAARSAGLEVLAEPKIVETALTLMEKVAGKPRREPGHLKNKARTALLKASPVAYWPLDEMAGPRAIDLSGKGRDAYYEQGVLFFLAGAPITDSETSTNRAAHFAGGRLESRVPDLGDKSTVSFWIYNGMPVNARPMAGWCYSRGYDKGLQGDHLGVGGTTHPDRLVFQSGDGATVAGTSTIGRWTWRHVALVRDGESVRVYLDGKLEITTRAPVPPLSESCRVYLGGRTDSHSNWEGRLDEVAVFDQALNADAIKELRFPK
;
A
#
# COMPACT_ATOMS: atom_id res chain seq x y z
N MET A 1 76.45 -37.76 0.03
CA MET A 1 75.18 -38.02 -0.66
C MET A 1 74.43 -36.68 -0.79
N ILE A 2 74.40 -36.17 -1.97
CA ILE A 2 73.96 -34.82 -2.32
C ILE A 2 72.48 -34.91 -2.70
N ALA A 3 71.60 -34.20 -1.94
CA ALA A 3 70.17 -34.11 -2.28
C ALA A 3 69.93 -32.82 -3.06
N TRP A 4 69.43 -32.97 -4.27
CA TRP A 4 69.00 -31.87 -5.15
C TRP A 4 67.58 -31.44 -4.76
N ALA A 5 67.40 -30.14 -4.46
CA ALA A 5 66.13 -29.52 -4.33
C ALA A 5 65.72 -28.87 -5.66
N MET A 6 64.65 -29.34 -6.31
CA MET A 6 64.01 -28.69 -7.46
C MET A 6 63.13 -27.55 -6.94
N ALA A 7 63.44 -26.36 -7.35
CA ALA A 7 62.59 -25.18 -7.18
C ALA A 7 61.61 -25.11 -8.36
N THR A 8 60.34 -25.28 -8.10
CA THR A 8 59.24 -25.06 -9.07
C THR A 8 58.79 -23.60 -9.01
N SER A 9 59.15 -22.83 -10.02
CA SER A 9 58.70 -21.45 -10.22
C SER A 9 57.25 -21.47 -10.72
N VAL A 10 56.30 -21.03 -9.86
CA VAL A 10 54.93 -20.76 -10.29
C VAL A 10 54.85 -19.35 -10.87
N LEU A 11 54.73 -19.23 -12.18
CA LEU A 11 54.37 -17.97 -12.86
C LEU A 11 52.90 -17.66 -12.52
N VAL A 12 52.68 -16.67 -11.64
CA VAL A 12 51.36 -16.06 -11.48
C VAL A 12 51.14 -15.08 -12.61
N GLY A 13 50.43 -15.51 -13.61
CA GLY A 13 49.93 -14.66 -14.70
C GLY A 13 48.90 -13.70 -14.09
N VAL A 14 49.26 -12.44 -13.93
CA VAL A 14 48.31 -11.36 -13.65
C VAL A 14 47.52 -11.14 -14.94
N PHE A 15 46.32 -11.75 -15.01
CA PHE A 15 45.33 -11.36 -16.02
C PHE A 15 44.77 -10.00 -15.56
N THR A 16 45.32 -8.92 -16.10
CA THR A 16 44.63 -7.63 -16.15
C THR A 16 43.45 -7.81 -17.07
N ALA A 17 42.26 -8.00 -16.50
CA ALA A 17 41.04 -7.90 -17.27
C ALA A 17 40.95 -6.45 -17.76
N ASP A 18 41.19 -6.25 -19.03
CA ASP A 18 40.88 -5.01 -19.74
C ASP A 18 39.38 -4.71 -19.49
N PRO A 19 39.00 -3.56 -18.98
CA PRO A 19 37.59 -3.22 -18.85
C PRO A 19 37.10 -3.06 -20.30
N ALA A 20 36.30 -4.02 -20.76
CA ALA A 20 35.67 -3.99 -22.07
C ALA A 20 35.00 -2.63 -22.25
N LYS A 21 35.58 -1.77 -23.05
CA LYS A 21 35.04 -0.51 -23.54
C LYS A 21 33.89 -0.78 -24.52
N GLY A 22 32.75 -1.18 -24.00
CA GLY A 22 31.45 -1.00 -24.60
C GLY A 22 30.68 0.02 -23.76
N SER A 23 30.98 1.31 -23.91
CA SER A 23 30.15 2.31 -23.25
C SER A 23 28.74 2.20 -23.81
N ALA A 24 27.85 1.54 -23.09
CA ALA A 24 26.42 1.56 -23.37
C ALA A 24 26.03 3.04 -23.51
N LYS A 25 25.65 3.44 -24.73
CA LYS A 25 25.34 4.83 -25.04
C LYS A 25 23.88 5.04 -24.76
N LEU A 26 23.53 5.26 -23.49
CA LEU A 26 22.16 5.58 -23.15
C LEU A 26 21.70 6.79 -23.97
N ARG A 27 20.56 6.64 -24.61
CA ARG A 27 19.82 7.69 -25.32
C ARG A 27 18.45 7.82 -24.72
N ALA A 28 17.91 9.02 -24.72
CA ALA A 28 16.55 9.31 -24.26
C ALA A 28 15.88 10.32 -25.19
N GLY A 29 14.57 10.17 -25.31
CA GLY A 29 13.71 11.13 -26.00
C GLY A 29 12.38 11.24 -25.30
N ALA A 30 11.83 12.43 -25.17
CA ALA A 30 10.57 12.66 -24.49
C ALA A 30 9.66 13.62 -25.25
N VAL A 31 8.34 13.45 -25.06
CA VAL A 31 7.31 14.35 -25.60
C VAL A 31 6.09 14.38 -24.67
N ALA A 32 5.51 15.56 -24.48
CA ALA A 32 4.15 15.73 -23.97
C ALA A 32 3.25 15.96 -25.20
N PHE A 33 2.37 15.00 -25.49
CA PHE A 33 1.49 15.05 -26.65
C PHE A 33 0.05 15.38 -26.21
N ASP A 34 -0.54 16.39 -26.81
CA ASP A 34 -1.89 16.85 -26.47
C ASP A 34 -2.93 15.79 -26.84
N ILE A 35 -3.72 15.34 -25.83
CA ILE A 35 -4.83 14.41 -25.96
C ILE A 35 -6.17 15.00 -25.53
N THR A 36 -6.22 16.34 -25.39
CA THR A 36 -7.44 17.05 -25.02
C THR A 36 -8.55 16.80 -26.05
N PRO A 37 -9.78 16.46 -25.62
CA PRO A 37 -10.88 16.25 -26.58
C PRO A 37 -11.14 17.51 -27.39
N THR A 38 -11.42 17.31 -28.67
CA THR A 38 -11.73 18.40 -29.61
C THR A 38 -13.23 18.49 -29.93
N THR A 39 -14.01 17.49 -29.51
CA THR A 39 -15.46 17.43 -29.70
C THR A 39 -16.17 17.44 -28.35
N PHE A 40 -17.21 18.25 -28.22
CA PHE A 40 -17.99 18.44 -26.99
C PHE A 40 -19.50 18.34 -27.29
N PRO A 41 -20.36 17.93 -26.32
CA PRO A 41 -19.99 17.49 -24.97
C PRO A 41 -19.23 16.15 -25.00
N VAL A 42 -18.34 15.92 -24.04
CA VAL A 42 -17.59 14.67 -23.88
C VAL A 42 -17.95 14.01 -22.55
N LEU A 43 -18.05 12.67 -22.50
CA LEU A 43 -18.24 11.92 -21.27
C LEU A 43 -17.01 12.02 -20.36
N VAL A 44 -17.24 12.11 -19.04
CA VAL A 44 -16.21 12.17 -18.01
C VAL A 44 -16.31 10.94 -17.11
N ASN A 45 -15.21 10.28 -16.83
CA ASN A 45 -15.12 9.12 -15.94
C ASN A 45 -14.61 9.52 -14.54
N GLY A 46 -14.77 8.60 -13.56
CA GLY A 46 -14.33 8.74 -12.17
C GLY A 46 -15.45 8.93 -11.15
N GLY A 47 -16.65 9.36 -11.59
CA GLY A 47 -17.85 9.45 -10.75
C GLY A 47 -18.67 8.16 -10.68
N MET A 48 -19.59 8.08 -9.70
CA MET A 48 -20.58 6.99 -9.61
C MET A 48 -21.58 7.01 -10.77
N THR A 49 -22.00 8.19 -11.19
CA THR A 49 -22.96 8.39 -12.30
C THR A 49 -22.28 9.03 -13.50
N SER A 50 -22.87 8.86 -14.68
CA SER A 50 -22.39 9.53 -15.89
C SER A 50 -22.44 11.04 -15.76
N ALA A 51 -21.39 11.69 -16.24
CA ALA A 51 -21.30 13.13 -16.34
C ALA A 51 -20.70 13.53 -17.70
N THR A 52 -20.97 14.79 -18.13
CA THR A 52 -20.38 15.36 -19.35
C THR A 52 -19.71 16.69 -19.07
N ALA A 53 -18.68 17.01 -19.86
CA ALA A 53 -18.02 18.31 -19.87
C ALA A 53 -18.21 19.00 -21.22
N THR A 54 -18.23 20.33 -21.18
CA THR A 54 -18.35 21.19 -22.37
C THR A 54 -17.21 22.18 -22.53
N ARG A 55 -16.25 22.18 -21.58
CA ARG A 55 -15.11 23.11 -21.57
C ARG A 55 -13.84 22.43 -21.04
N VAL A 56 -12.71 23.01 -21.33
CA VAL A 56 -11.40 22.58 -20.84
C VAL A 56 -10.91 23.59 -19.80
N LYS A 57 -10.49 23.09 -18.62
CA LYS A 57 -9.82 23.90 -17.60
C LYS A 57 -8.30 23.83 -17.78
N THR A 58 -7.74 22.62 -17.92
CA THR A 58 -6.34 22.38 -18.24
C THR A 58 -6.22 21.34 -19.33
N LEU A 59 -5.18 21.44 -20.17
CA LEU A 59 -4.95 20.47 -21.25
C LEU A 59 -4.60 19.09 -20.70
N LEU A 60 -5.04 18.04 -21.40
CA LEU A 60 -4.66 16.66 -21.13
C LEU A 60 -3.49 16.25 -22.03
N HIS A 61 -2.54 15.49 -21.47
CA HIS A 61 -1.37 15.02 -22.21
C HIS A 61 -1.15 13.52 -22.08
N ALA A 62 -0.60 12.92 -23.14
CA ALA A 62 0.15 11.68 -23.07
C ALA A 62 1.63 12.05 -23.01
N ARG A 63 2.28 11.80 -21.88
CA ARG A 63 3.71 12.09 -21.67
C ARG A 63 4.52 10.83 -21.87
N SER A 64 5.29 10.80 -22.96
CA SER A 64 6.07 9.64 -23.39
C SER A 64 7.56 9.89 -23.16
N LEU A 65 8.24 8.92 -22.53
CA LEU A 65 9.69 8.82 -22.38
C LEU A 65 10.16 7.54 -23.03
N VAL A 66 11.02 7.64 -24.04
CA VAL A 66 11.70 6.50 -24.67
C VAL A 66 13.14 6.48 -24.23
N LEU A 67 13.61 5.30 -23.81
CA LEU A 67 15.00 5.03 -23.42
C LEU A 67 15.58 3.93 -24.29
N ASP A 68 16.87 4.06 -24.65
CA ASP A 68 17.60 3.15 -25.54
C ASP A 68 19.05 3.03 -25.04
N ASP A 69 19.52 1.81 -24.73
CA ASP A 69 20.90 1.53 -24.32
C ASP A 69 21.76 0.97 -25.45
N GLY A 70 21.21 0.93 -26.68
CA GLY A 70 21.82 0.34 -27.88
C GLY A 70 21.55 -1.14 -28.05
N ASN A 71 21.07 -1.85 -27.01
CA ASN A 71 20.69 -3.28 -27.08
C ASN A 71 19.16 -3.44 -26.88
N SER A 72 18.59 -2.63 -26.01
CA SER A 72 17.17 -2.67 -25.67
C SER A 72 16.59 -1.26 -25.72
N ARG A 73 15.32 -1.18 -26.13
CA ARG A 73 14.55 0.06 -26.16
C ARG A 73 13.22 -0.15 -25.46
N CYS A 74 12.83 0.83 -24.65
CA CYS A 74 11.53 0.81 -23.98
C CYS A 74 10.86 2.19 -24.05
N ALA A 75 9.52 2.18 -23.93
CA ALA A 75 8.69 3.39 -23.79
C ALA A 75 7.93 3.36 -22.48
N ILE A 76 7.90 4.49 -21.78
CA ILE A 76 7.05 4.75 -20.61
C ILE A 76 6.12 5.88 -21.00
N VAL A 77 4.81 5.64 -20.98
CA VAL A 77 3.78 6.61 -21.38
C VAL A 77 2.81 6.81 -20.23
N ILE A 78 2.73 8.02 -19.71
CA ILE A 78 1.80 8.39 -18.67
C ILE A 78 0.72 9.30 -19.28
N VAL A 79 -0.54 8.87 -19.11
CA VAL A 79 -1.70 9.43 -19.81
C VAL A 79 -2.62 10.14 -18.81
N ASP A 80 -2.96 11.39 -19.05
CA ASP A 80 -3.96 12.12 -18.26
C ASP A 80 -5.36 11.54 -18.53
N SER A 81 -5.69 10.48 -17.81
CA SER A 81 -6.96 9.74 -17.87
C SER A 81 -7.27 9.13 -16.51
N CYS A 82 -8.53 8.83 -16.24
CA CYS A 82 -8.92 8.12 -15.03
C CYS A 82 -8.43 6.66 -15.08
N MET A 83 -8.81 5.94 -16.12
CA MET A 83 -8.44 4.55 -16.39
C MET A 83 -8.42 4.28 -17.88
N LEU A 84 -7.69 3.27 -18.31
CA LEU A 84 -7.60 2.82 -19.70
C LEU A 84 -7.77 1.30 -19.78
N PRO A 85 -8.62 0.78 -20.68
CA PRO A 85 -8.83 -0.66 -20.78
C PRO A 85 -7.66 -1.34 -21.50
N ARG A 86 -7.24 -2.52 -21.02
CA ARG A 86 -6.14 -3.31 -21.61
C ARG A 86 -6.28 -3.50 -23.13
N PRO A 87 -7.46 -3.87 -23.71
CA PRO A 87 -7.58 -4.06 -25.14
C PRO A 87 -7.17 -2.83 -25.96
N LEU A 88 -7.57 -1.63 -25.54
CA LEU A 88 -7.16 -0.38 -26.17
C LEU A 88 -5.62 -0.21 -26.14
N LEU A 89 -5.02 -0.50 -24.99
CA LEU A 89 -3.57 -0.36 -24.83
C LEU A 89 -2.79 -1.40 -25.64
N ASP A 90 -3.29 -2.64 -25.76
CA ASP A 90 -2.70 -3.66 -26.65
C ASP A 90 -2.74 -3.22 -28.10
N GLU A 91 -3.83 -2.63 -28.57
CA GLU A 91 -3.94 -2.06 -29.92
C GLU A 91 -2.96 -0.90 -30.14
N VAL A 92 -2.82 0.01 -29.17
CA VAL A 92 -1.83 1.11 -29.22
C VAL A 92 -0.42 0.58 -29.33
N LYS A 93 -0.04 -0.40 -28.49
CA LYS A 93 1.28 -1.02 -28.50
C LYS A 93 1.58 -1.71 -29.83
N ALA A 94 0.61 -2.47 -30.35
CA ALA A 94 0.74 -3.15 -31.64
C ALA A 94 0.93 -2.16 -32.79
N GLU A 95 0.18 -1.06 -32.81
CA GLU A 95 0.31 -0.03 -33.83
C GLU A 95 1.61 0.76 -33.71
N ALA A 96 2.02 1.15 -32.49
CA ALA A 96 3.28 1.84 -32.26
C ALA A 96 4.48 0.97 -32.64
N ALA A 97 4.43 -0.34 -32.38
CA ALA A 97 5.50 -1.27 -32.76
C ALA A 97 5.71 -1.38 -34.29
N ARG A 98 4.66 -1.14 -35.09
CA ARG A 98 4.79 -1.06 -36.55
C ARG A 98 5.53 0.19 -37.06
N GLN A 99 5.54 1.26 -36.22
CA GLN A 99 6.07 2.58 -36.57
C GLN A 99 7.37 2.92 -35.82
N THR A 100 7.81 2.08 -34.89
CA THR A 100 9.00 2.26 -34.03
C THR A 100 9.84 0.98 -33.99
N SER A 101 11.02 1.06 -33.36
CA SER A 101 11.85 -0.11 -33.07
C SER A 101 11.56 -0.67 -31.65
N ILE A 102 10.45 -0.33 -31.03
CA ILE A 102 10.07 -0.76 -29.68
C ILE A 102 9.10 -1.93 -29.77
N LYS A 103 9.43 -3.04 -29.10
CA LYS A 103 8.53 -4.20 -29.03
C LYS A 103 7.31 -3.89 -28.14
N PRO A 104 6.12 -4.47 -28.41
CA PRO A 104 4.92 -4.25 -27.60
C PRO A 104 5.14 -4.52 -26.09
N GLU A 105 5.84 -5.58 -25.74
CA GLU A 105 6.16 -5.95 -24.36
C GLU A 105 7.14 -4.99 -23.68
N ASN A 106 7.80 -4.12 -24.43
CA ASN A 106 8.69 -3.07 -23.93
C ASN A 106 8.00 -1.69 -23.84
N MET A 107 6.69 -1.64 -23.94
CA MET A 107 5.90 -0.43 -23.78
C MET A 107 5.08 -0.51 -22.48
N LEU A 108 5.31 0.41 -21.55
CA LEU A 108 4.54 0.62 -20.35
C LEU A 108 3.63 1.82 -20.60
N ILE A 109 2.30 1.63 -20.52
CA ILE A 109 1.32 2.71 -20.65
C ILE A 109 0.45 2.71 -19.40
N ALA A 110 0.42 3.83 -18.66
CA ALA A 110 -0.34 3.97 -17.41
C ALA A 110 -1.16 5.26 -17.37
N ALA A 111 -2.27 5.24 -16.67
CA ALA A 111 -3.09 6.43 -16.42
C ALA A 111 -2.60 7.20 -15.19
N THR A 112 -2.85 8.52 -15.15
CA THR A 112 -2.62 9.36 -13.98
C THR A 112 -3.70 9.22 -12.92
N HIS A 113 -4.88 8.69 -13.28
CA HIS A 113 -6.08 8.62 -12.46
C HIS A 113 -6.78 9.96 -12.22
N THR A 114 -6.61 10.96 -13.09
CA THR A 114 -7.43 12.18 -13.00
C THR A 114 -8.91 11.85 -13.20
N HIS A 115 -9.76 12.20 -12.25
CA HIS A 115 -11.21 12.03 -12.32
C HIS A 115 -11.92 13.16 -13.10
N SER A 116 -11.13 13.99 -13.80
CA SER A 116 -11.62 15.13 -14.57
C SER A 116 -11.28 15.01 -16.05
N ALA A 117 -10.84 13.83 -16.52
CA ALA A 117 -10.53 13.60 -17.94
C ALA A 117 -11.72 13.03 -18.71
N ALA A 118 -11.63 13.11 -20.05
CA ALA A 118 -12.56 12.42 -20.93
C ALA A 118 -12.53 10.89 -20.73
N ALA A 119 -13.68 10.25 -20.83
CA ALA A 119 -13.87 8.83 -20.52
C ALA A 119 -13.23 7.90 -21.56
N GLY A 120 -11.99 7.48 -21.31
CA GLY A 120 -11.29 6.47 -22.10
C GLY A 120 -11.77 5.04 -21.83
N MET A 121 -12.49 4.81 -20.73
CA MET A 121 -13.00 3.51 -20.30
C MET A 121 -14.35 3.68 -19.59
N GLY A 122 -15.29 2.74 -19.80
CA GLY A 122 -16.54 2.68 -19.05
C GLY A 122 -16.38 1.98 -17.70
N CYS A 123 -16.95 2.58 -16.64
CA CYS A 123 -17.00 2.01 -15.29
C CYS A 123 -18.21 2.56 -14.52
N LEU A 124 -18.84 1.73 -13.69
CA LEU A 124 -20.00 2.11 -12.88
C LEU A 124 -21.14 2.69 -13.76
N GLY A 125 -21.59 3.92 -13.50
CA GLY A 125 -22.64 4.57 -14.24
C GLY A 125 -22.22 5.22 -15.56
N THR A 126 -20.94 5.21 -15.92
CA THR A 126 -20.41 5.87 -17.11
C THR A 126 -19.94 4.86 -18.16
N ASP A 127 -20.16 5.15 -19.44
CA ASP A 127 -19.56 4.44 -20.55
C ASP A 127 -18.28 5.14 -21.05
N ALA A 128 -17.50 4.45 -21.89
CA ALA A 128 -16.41 5.09 -22.62
C ALA A 128 -17.00 6.05 -23.67
N ASP A 129 -16.33 7.18 -23.91
CA ASP A 129 -16.77 8.11 -24.93
C ASP A 129 -16.42 7.58 -26.34
N PRO A 130 -17.43 7.32 -27.20
CA PRO A 130 -17.21 6.64 -28.48
C PRO A 130 -16.45 7.50 -29.51
N VAL A 131 -16.44 8.82 -29.36
CA VAL A 131 -15.72 9.75 -30.24
C VAL A 131 -14.31 9.94 -29.73
N TYR A 132 -14.12 10.04 -28.42
CA TYR A 132 -12.83 10.30 -27.81
C TYR A 132 -11.88 9.08 -27.88
N VAL A 133 -12.37 7.86 -27.69
CA VAL A 133 -11.51 6.67 -27.66
C VAL A 133 -10.68 6.47 -28.94
N PRO A 134 -11.23 6.55 -30.17
CA PRO A 134 -10.43 6.45 -31.39
C PRO A 134 -9.41 7.59 -31.53
N PHE A 135 -9.78 8.81 -31.16
CA PHE A 135 -8.88 9.95 -31.14
C PHE A 135 -7.72 9.71 -30.15
N LEU A 136 -8.01 9.30 -28.90
CA LEU A 136 -7.03 8.98 -27.89
C LEU A 136 -6.03 7.91 -28.39
N LYS A 137 -6.53 6.81 -29.00
CA LYS A 137 -5.70 5.77 -29.57
C LYS A 137 -4.63 6.32 -30.53
N ALA A 138 -5.05 7.11 -31.49
CA ALA A 138 -4.15 7.72 -32.49
C ALA A 138 -3.10 8.64 -31.82
N ARG A 139 -3.51 9.41 -30.81
CA ARG A 139 -2.62 10.31 -30.05
C ARG A 139 -1.58 9.56 -29.23
N LEU A 140 -1.96 8.44 -28.58
CA LEU A 140 -1.02 7.61 -27.82
C LEU A 140 0.06 7.00 -28.73
N VAL A 141 -0.31 6.50 -29.91
CA VAL A 141 0.65 6.03 -30.90
C VAL A 141 1.61 7.15 -31.31
N ALA A 142 1.07 8.34 -31.65
CA ALA A 142 1.87 9.50 -32.04
C ALA A 142 2.83 9.96 -30.91
N ALA A 143 2.44 9.85 -29.65
CA ALA A 143 3.29 10.19 -28.52
C ALA A 143 4.51 9.25 -28.42
N ILE A 144 4.32 7.94 -28.61
CA ILE A 144 5.40 6.95 -28.59
C ILE A 144 6.37 7.21 -29.77
N VAL A 145 5.82 7.33 -30.98
CA VAL A 145 6.61 7.63 -32.20
C VAL A 145 7.37 8.94 -32.07
N GLY A 146 6.71 9.97 -31.54
CA GLY A 146 7.30 11.30 -31.34
C GLY A 146 8.46 11.29 -30.34
N ALA A 147 8.36 10.53 -29.26
CA ALA A 147 9.44 10.38 -28.28
C ALA A 147 10.63 9.59 -28.86
N GLU A 148 10.39 8.53 -29.61
CA GLU A 148 11.48 7.78 -30.26
C GLU A 148 12.26 8.64 -31.25
N LYS A 149 11.60 9.46 -32.04
CA LYS A 149 12.25 10.40 -32.99
C LYS A 149 13.14 11.44 -32.32
N ARG A 150 12.98 11.67 -31.01
CA ARG A 150 13.77 12.64 -30.22
C ARG A 150 14.93 12.00 -29.46
N LEU A 151 15.24 10.74 -29.69
CA LEU A 151 16.34 10.04 -29.03
C LEU A 151 17.68 10.75 -29.25
N GLU A 152 18.29 11.20 -28.17
CA GLU A 152 19.61 11.84 -28.12
C GLU A 152 20.47 11.22 -27.02
N PRO A 153 21.81 11.38 -27.05
CA PRO A 153 22.70 10.88 -26.01
C PRO A 153 22.31 11.46 -24.62
N ALA A 154 22.12 10.59 -23.65
CA ALA A 154 21.55 10.93 -22.35
C ALA A 154 22.28 10.28 -21.18
N GLN A 155 21.91 10.70 -19.98
CA GLN A 155 22.25 10.11 -18.69
C GLN A 155 21.05 10.22 -17.76
N LEU A 156 20.94 9.27 -16.82
CA LEU A 156 19.83 9.25 -15.85
C LEU A 156 20.35 9.05 -14.42
N GLY A 157 19.53 9.45 -13.48
CA GLY A 157 19.79 9.24 -12.07
C GLY A 157 18.50 9.15 -11.25
N TRP A 158 18.63 8.75 -10.00
CA TRP A 158 17.53 8.48 -9.07
C TRP A 158 17.60 9.40 -7.86
N VAL A 159 16.44 9.85 -7.41
CA VAL A 159 16.28 10.51 -6.12
C VAL A 159 14.89 10.21 -5.55
N VAL A 160 14.77 10.22 -4.24
CA VAL A 160 13.50 10.11 -3.51
C VAL A 160 13.44 11.17 -2.42
N VAL A 161 12.27 11.74 -2.20
CA VAL A 161 12.00 12.65 -1.08
C VAL A 161 10.66 12.27 -0.45
N ALA A 162 10.63 12.24 0.89
CA ALA A 162 9.40 11.94 1.61
C ALA A 162 8.46 13.16 1.64
N ALA A 163 7.20 12.96 1.29
CA ALA A 163 6.13 13.98 1.30
C ALA A 163 4.95 13.56 2.21
N PRO A 164 5.17 13.31 3.54
CA PRO A 164 4.17 12.72 4.43
C PRO A 164 2.96 13.62 4.70
N ASN A 165 3.05 14.92 4.40
CA ASN A 165 1.93 15.83 4.54
C ASN A 165 1.01 15.88 3.31
N HIS A 166 1.40 15.21 2.21
CA HIS A 166 0.68 15.22 0.94
C HIS A 166 -0.05 13.91 0.66
N THR A 167 0.02 12.93 1.57
CA THR A 167 -0.62 11.61 1.42
C THR A 167 -1.08 11.08 2.77
N ALA A 168 -2.26 10.49 2.84
CA ALA A 168 -2.84 9.91 4.05
C ALA A 168 -3.87 8.83 3.69
N LEU A 169 -4.23 7.99 4.65
CA LEU A 169 -5.26 6.98 4.46
C LEU A 169 -6.66 7.61 4.34
N ARG A 170 -7.41 7.23 3.28
CA ARG A 170 -8.85 7.51 3.22
C ARG A 170 -9.70 6.36 3.75
N GLN A 171 -9.14 5.16 3.83
CA GLN A 171 -9.82 3.96 4.27
C GLN A 171 -9.67 3.80 5.78
N TRP A 172 -10.80 3.76 6.51
CA TRP A 172 -10.85 3.69 7.96
C TRP A 172 -11.78 2.60 8.44
N VAL A 173 -11.44 1.96 9.57
CA VAL A 173 -12.21 0.89 10.20
C VAL A 173 -13.30 1.50 11.05
N LEU A 174 -14.55 1.20 10.75
CA LEU A 174 -15.72 1.57 11.55
C LEU A 174 -15.78 0.74 12.85
N ARG A 175 -16.36 1.29 13.89
CA ARG A 175 -16.74 0.56 15.10
C ARG A 175 -17.73 -0.57 14.74
N PRO A 176 -17.76 -1.68 15.52
CA PRO A 176 -18.71 -2.78 15.25
C PRO A 176 -20.18 -2.34 15.27
N ASP A 177 -20.52 -1.36 16.10
CA ASP A 177 -21.88 -0.79 16.25
C ASP A 177 -22.19 0.33 15.25
N LYS A 178 -21.24 0.65 14.35
CA LYS A 178 -21.32 1.70 13.31
C LYS A 178 -21.18 1.15 11.89
N MET A 179 -21.35 -0.16 11.74
CA MET A 179 -21.36 -0.78 10.42
C MET A 179 -22.45 -0.17 9.54
N ILE A 180 -22.18 -0.08 8.24
CA ILE A 180 -23.13 0.44 7.25
C ILE A 180 -23.49 -0.64 6.22
N ALA A 181 -24.58 -0.41 5.48
CA ALA A 181 -25.03 -1.33 4.46
C ALA A 181 -24.14 -1.28 3.21
N ASP A 182 -23.96 -2.44 2.58
CA ASP A 182 -23.41 -2.56 1.24
C ASP A 182 -24.45 -2.16 0.16
N PRO A 183 -24.10 -2.07 -1.14
CA PRO A 183 -25.06 -1.72 -2.21
C PRO A 183 -26.21 -2.70 -2.40
N PHE A 184 -26.13 -3.87 -1.77
CA PHE A 184 -27.12 -4.95 -1.85
C PHE A 184 -28.04 -4.99 -0.62
N GLY A 185 -27.84 -4.06 0.33
CA GLY A 185 -28.66 -3.92 1.53
C GLY A 185 -28.17 -4.72 2.74
N ASN A 186 -27.00 -5.39 2.69
CA ASN A 186 -26.47 -6.16 3.80
C ASN A 186 -25.62 -5.27 4.71
N LEU A 187 -25.80 -5.37 6.02
CA LEU A 187 -25.03 -4.63 7.03
C LEU A 187 -23.65 -5.32 7.26
N THR A 188 -22.73 -5.14 6.31
CA THR A 188 -21.44 -5.85 6.27
C THR A 188 -20.21 -4.95 6.24
N VAL A 189 -20.38 -3.64 6.09
CA VAL A 189 -19.25 -2.71 5.89
C VAL A 189 -18.65 -2.30 7.21
N ARG A 190 -17.46 -2.83 7.51
CA ARG A 190 -16.60 -2.51 8.65
C ARG A 190 -15.48 -1.54 8.31
N SER A 191 -15.11 -1.40 7.03
CA SER A 191 -14.09 -0.46 6.60
C SER A 191 -14.57 0.28 5.35
N ASN A 192 -14.47 1.61 5.37
CA ASN A 192 -14.91 2.40 4.22
C ASN A 192 -14.05 3.64 4.03
N MET A 193 -14.03 4.13 2.77
CA MET A 193 -13.32 5.37 2.47
C MET A 193 -14.03 6.56 3.12
N HIS A 194 -13.20 7.48 3.63
CA HIS A 194 -13.63 8.70 4.31
C HIS A 194 -14.42 8.49 5.61
N ALA A 195 -14.51 7.29 6.17
CA ALA A 195 -15.16 7.06 7.46
C ALA A 195 -14.47 7.83 8.59
N GLY A 196 -13.17 8.11 8.49
CA GLY A 196 -12.42 8.95 9.43
C GLY A 196 -12.87 10.42 9.52
N ARG A 197 -13.83 10.87 8.70
CA ARG A 197 -14.45 12.19 8.86
C ARG A 197 -15.18 12.32 10.20
N ILE A 198 -15.68 11.22 10.75
CA ILE A 198 -16.33 11.14 12.06
C ILE A 198 -15.46 10.24 12.94
N LEU A 199 -14.52 10.84 13.67
CA LEU A 199 -13.53 10.11 14.45
C LEU A 199 -14.18 9.22 15.54
N ASP A 200 -15.35 9.57 16.05
CA ASP A 200 -16.06 8.77 17.05
C ASP A 200 -16.67 7.47 16.48
N ASP A 201 -16.87 7.39 15.18
CA ASP A 201 -17.45 6.21 14.52
C ASP A 201 -16.40 5.18 14.07
N VAL A 202 -15.10 5.48 14.21
CA VAL A 202 -14.01 4.63 13.72
C VAL A 202 -13.09 4.15 14.82
N THR A 203 -12.34 3.06 14.60
CA THR A 203 -11.33 2.52 15.52
C THR A 203 -9.91 2.81 15.09
N GLY A 204 -9.67 3.13 13.82
CA GLY A 204 -8.38 3.50 13.27
C GLY A 204 -8.32 3.42 11.76
N GLU A 205 -7.15 3.68 11.24
CA GLU A 205 -6.82 3.52 9.82
C GLU A 205 -6.73 2.04 9.46
N SER A 206 -6.95 1.72 8.18
CA SER A 206 -6.93 0.34 7.69
C SER A 206 -5.59 -0.11 7.09
N GLY A 207 -4.58 0.74 7.03
CA GLY A 207 -3.29 0.41 6.42
C GLY A 207 -2.26 1.52 6.55
N PRO A 208 -1.07 1.35 5.95
CA PRO A 208 -0.04 2.38 5.87
C PRO A 208 -0.25 3.32 4.68
N ALA A 209 0.32 4.51 4.71
CA ALA A 209 0.57 5.34 3.54
C ALA A 209 2.01 5.15 3.04
N ASP A 210 2.25 5.44 1.75
CA ASP A 210 3.57 5.50 1.14
C ASP A 210 3.90 6.96 0.81
N PRO A 211 4.73 7.64 1.60
CA PRO A 211 5.01 9.07 1.43
C PRO A 211 6.10 9.37 0.40
N ASP A 212 6.68 8.37 -0.25
CA ASP A 212 7.80 8.56 -1.15
C ASP A 212 7.39 9.21 -2.47
N LEU A 213 7.91 10.39 -2.75
CA LEU A 213 7.98 10.97 -4.09
C LEU A 213 9.27 10.47 -4.75
N SER A 214 9.18 9.38 -5.50
CA SER A 214 10.30 8.73 -6.17
C SER A 214 10.49 9.30 -7.57
N MET A 215 11.74 9.54 -7.99
CA MET A 215 12.01 10.22 -9.26
C MET A 215 13.18 9.63 -10.02
N ILE A 216 13.03 9.56 -11.34
CA ILE A 216 14.09 9.28 -12.32
C ILE A 216 14.28 10.54 -13.14
N SER A 217 15.41 11.20 -12.97
CA SER A 217 15.79 12.38 -13.75
C SER A 217 16.62 11.96 -14.94
N VAL A 218 16.29 12.51 -16.12
CA VAL A 218 16.94 12.23 -17.40
C VAL A 218 17.41 13.53 -18.01
N GLN A 219 18.70 13.62 -18.34
CA GLN A 219 19.28 14.79 -19.00
C GLN A 219 20.19 14.39 -20.17
N ALA A 220 20.39 15.29 -21.11
CA ALA A 220 21.37 15.15 -22.16
C ALA A 220 22.81 15.14 -21.58
N ARG A 221 23.79 14.76 -22.36
CA ARG A 221 25.19 14.71 -21.92
C ARG A 221 25.79 16.08 -21.57
N ASP A 222 25.23 17.15 -22.11
CA ASP A 222 25.58 18.54 -21.81
C ASP A 222 24.94 19.08 -20.51
N GLY A 223 24.11 18.26 -19.84
CA GLY A 223 23.41 18.63 -18.60
C GLY A 223 22.02 19.23 -18.81
N ARG A 224 21.58 19.40 -20.04
CA ARG A 224 20.24 19.90 -20.37
C ARG A 224 19.16 18.88 -19.95
N PRO A 225 18.14 19.27 -19.18
CA PRO A 225 17.08 18.36 -18.77
C PRO A 225 16.24 17.90 -19.97
N ILE A 226 16.00 16.58 -20.08
CA ILE A 226 15.13 15.95 -21.08
C ILE A 226 13.78 15.65 -20.45
N ALA A 227 13.76 14.89 -19.34
CA ALA A 227 12.54 14.53 -18.63
C ALA A 227 12.79 14.25 -17.15
N LEU A 228 11.73 14.38 -16.35
CA LEU A 228 11.67 13.89 -14.98
C LEU A 228 10.44 13.00 -14.84
N LEU A 229 10.65 11.69 -14.64
CA LEU A 229 9.59 10.75 -14.28
C LEU A 229 9.49 10.69 -12.75
N ALA A 230 8.42 11.26 -12.21
CA ALA A 230 8.04 11.16 -10.81
C ALA A 230 6.96 10.10 -10.61
N ASN A 231 6.94 9.51 -9.40
CA ASN A 231 5.91 8.56 -8.96
C ASN A 231 5.49 8.91 -7.53
N PHE A 232 4.18 9.05 -7.30
CA PHE A 232 3.66 9.44 -5.99
C PHE A 232 2.34 8.73 -5.69
N SER A 233 2.18 8.22 -4.46
CA SER A 233 1.00 7.51 -4.01
C SER A 233 0.00 8.50 -3.41
N MET A 234 -0.78 9.16 -4.27
CA MET A 234 -1.93 10.00 -3.91
C MET A 234 -2.97 9.96 -5.03
N HIS A 235 -4.22 9.70 -4.70
CA HIS A 235 -5.29 9.33 -5.63
C HIS A 235 -5.54 10.43 -6.67
N TYR A 236 -6.42 11.38 -6.42
CA TYR A 236 -6.60 12.61 -7.21
C TYR A 236 -6.91 13.77 -6.27
N PHE A 237 -6.69 15.00 -6.71
CA PHE A 237 -7.02 16.14 -5.89
C PHE A 237 -8.51 16.52 -5.99
N SER A 238 -9.08 16.41 -7.13
CA SER A 238 -10.40 16.85 -7.58
C SER A 238 -10.37 18.23 -8.25
N ASP A 239 -10.77 18.27 -9.49
CA ASP A 239 -10.83 19.50 -10.28
C ASP A 239 -12.06 19.52 -11.18
N SER A 240 -12.37 20.70 -11.77
CA SER A 240 -13.46 20.81 -12.74
C SER A 240 -13.04 20.18 -14.08
N PRO A 241 -13.87 19.30 -14.69
CA PRO A 241 -13.55 18.73 -15.99
C PRO A 241 -13.64 19.77 -17.12
N ILE A 242 -12.81 19.68 -18.15
CA ILE A 242 -11.72 18.73 -18.41
C ILE A 242 -10.45 19.27 -17.77
N SER A 243 -9.76 18.43 -17.00
CA SER A 243 -8.52 18.81 -16.31
C SER A 243 -7.58 17.61 -16.11
N ALA A 244 -6.27 17.87 -16.21
CA ALA A 244 -5.21 16.94 -15.85
C ALA A 244 -4.98 16.82 -14.33
N ASP A 245 -5.80 17.48 -13.49
CA ASP A 245 -5.72 17.52 -12.04
C ASP A 245 -4.33 17.99 -11.55
N TYR A 246 -3.94 17.68 -10.30
CA TYR A 246 -2.63 18.06 -9.77
C TYR A 246 -1.45 17.44 -10.55
N PHE A 247 -1.67 16.34 -11.27
CA PHE A 247 -0.64 15.67 -12.08
C PHE A 247 -0.14 16.60 -13.19
N GLY A 248 -1.05 17.24 -13.92
CA GLY A 248 -0.69 18.19 -14.97
C GLY A 248 -0.02 19.44 -14.40
N LEU A 249 -0.58 20.02 -13.33
CA LEU A 249 -0.02 21.20 -12.66
C LEU A 249 1.39 20.95 -12.10
N PHE A 250 1.64 19.75 -11.54
CA PHE A 250 2.97 19.34 -11.11
C PHE A 250 3.95 19.29 -12.29
N CYS A 251 3.56 18.68 -13.42
CA CYS A 251 4.41 18.58 -14.60
C CYS A 251 4.77 19.97 -15.17
N ASP A 252 3.82 20.88 -15.22
CA ASP A 252 4.05 22.26 -15.63
C ASP A 252 4.94 23.00 -14.64
N GLY A 253 4.67 22.84 -13.34
CA GLY A 253 5.50 23.39 -12.27
C GLY A 253 6.96 22.93 -12.30
N LEU A 254 7.21 21.66 -12.69
CA LEU A 254 8.57 21.15 -12.91
C LEU A 254 9.25 21.81 -14.11
N ARG A 255 8.54 21.98 -15.24
CA ARG A 255 9.07 22.64 -16.42
C ARG A 255 9.54 24.07 -16.06
N ASP A 256 8.71 24.80 -15.35
CA ASP A 256 8.98 26.19 -14.97
C ASP A 256 10.21 26.32 -14.04
N ARG A 257 10.50 25.28 -13.22
CA ARG A 257 11.62 25.25 -12.27
C ARG A 257 12.92 24.67 -12.82
N LEU A 258 12.83 23.64 -13.66
CA LEU A 258 14.00 22.89 -14.15
C LEU A 258 14.45 23.32 -15.55
N ALA A 259 13.57 23.90 -16.36
CA ALA A 259 13.84 24.34 -17.73
C ALA A 259 13.19 25.69 -18.04
N PRO A 260 13.39 26.74 -17.20
CA PRO A 260 12.81 28.05 -17.47
C PRO A 260 13.37 28.62 -18.77
N GLY A 261 12.50 29.11 -19.65
CA GLY A 261 12.91 29.81 -20.90
C GLY A 261 13.13 28.89 -22.10
N GLY A 262 12.65 27.61 -22.06
CA GLY A 262 12.69 26.71 -23.21
C GLY A 262 11.91 27.25 -24.41
N SER A 263 12.57 27.95 -25.33
CA SER A 263 12.05 28.38 -26.62
C SER A 263 13.12 28.22 -27.69
N GLY A 264 12.71 27.80 -28.88
CA GLY A 264 13.60 27.60 -30.02
C GLY A 264 13.69 26.14 -30.48
N ASN A 265 14.73 25.81 -31.22
CA ASN A 265 14.97 24.49 -31.82
C ASN A 265 15.35 23.36 -30.82
N ILE A 266 15.34 23.65 -29.53
CA ILE A 266 15.68 22.66 -28.47
C ILE A 266 14.40 21.94 -28.04
N PRO A 267 14.38 20.58 -27.97
CA PRO A 267 13.25 19.83 -27.44
C PRO A 267 12.88 20.31 -26.03
N ALA A 268 11.61 20.60 -25.81
CA ALA A 268 11.13 21.03 -24.51
C ALA A 268 11.30 19.93 -23.47
N PHE A 269 11.67 20.29 -22.22
CA PHE A 269 11.66 19.41 -21.06
C PHE A 269 10.26 18.84 -20.80
N VAL A 270 10.17 17.57 -20.39
CA VAL A 270 8.92 16.88 -20.10
C VAL A 270 8.88 16.46 -18.63
N GLY A 271 8.06 17.14 -17.83
CA GLY A 271 7.65 16.63 -16.50
C GLY A 271 6.63 15.51 -16.68
N ILE A 272 6.77 14.43 -15.92
CA ILE A 272 5.90 13.25 -15.96
C ILE A 272 5.58 12.85 -14.54
N MET A 273 4.29 12.82 -14.14
CA MET A 273 3.83 12.28 -12.87
C MET A 273 3.09 10.97 -13.12
N SER A 274 3.69 9.85 -12.72
CA SER A 274 3.03 8.54 -12.69
C SER A 274 2.31 8.31 -11.38
N HIS A 275 1.27 7.48 -11.42
CA HIS A 275 0.48 7.13 -10.26
C HIS A 275 1.17 6.01 -9.47
N GLY A 276 1.42 6.23 -8.17
CA GLY A 276 1.87 5.20 -7.22
C GLY A 276 0.66 4.48 -6.61
N CYS A 277 0.89 3.34 -5.95
CA CYS A 277 -0.18 2.56 -5.31
C CYS A 277 -0.98 3.43 -4.32
N SER A 278 -2.24 3.72 -4.64
CA SER A 278 -3.03 4.72 -3.94
C SER A 278 -4.52 4.39 -3.77
N GLY A 279 -4.91 3.13 -4.05
CA GLY A 279 -6.31 2.70 -3.96
C GLY A 279 -6.99 3.00 -2.62
N ASP A 280 -6.24 3.13 -1.55
CA ASP A 280 -6.71 3.45 -0.19
C ASP A 280 -6.26 4.85 0.30
N ILE A 281 -5.68 5.67 -0.57
CA ILE A 281 -5.01 6.93 -0.22
C ILE A 281 -5.82 8.17 -0.59
N TRP A 282 -5.58 9.25 0.17
CA TRP A 282 -6.13 10.59 -0.03
C TRP A 282 -5.13 11.65 0.43
N ARG A 283 -5.42 12.93 0.11
CA ARG A 283 -4.59 14.07 0.52
C ARG A 283 -4.78 14.52 1.97
N ARG A 284 -5.92 14.16 2.62
CA ARG A 284 -6.27 14.64 3.94
C ARG A 284 -6.04 13.59 5.02
N ASP A 285 -5.24 13.94 6.00
CA ASP A 285 -5.07 13.17 7.24
C ASP A 285 -6.22 13.49 8.22
N TYR A 286 -7.14 12.56 8.39
CA TYR A 286 -8.31 12.72 9.29
C TYR A 286 -7.93 12.75 10.77
N ARG A 287 -6.72 12.35 11.17
CA ARG A 287 -6.21 12.51 12.54
C ARG A 287 -5.95 13.97 12.91
N LYS A 288 -5.71 14.79 11.91
CA LYS A 288 -5.49 16.22 12.08
C LYS A 288 -6.83 16.96 12.09
N PRO A 289 -6.96 18.04 12.87
CA PRO A 289 -8.13 18.91 12.80
C PRO A 289 -8.43 19.34 11.36
N ALA A 290 -9.71 19.55 11.06
CA ALA A 290 -10.07 20.12 9.76
C ALA A 290 -9.45 21.51 9.64
N PRO A 291 -8.85 21.85 8.47
CA PRO A 291 -8.43 23.22 8.20
C PRO A 291 -9.61 24.18 8.37
N LYS A 292 -9.36 25.40 8.82
CA LYS A 292 -10.37 26.44 8.85
C LYS A 292 -10.78 26.82 7.42
N ALA A 293 -11.96 27.39 7.28
CA ALA A 293 -12.42 27.91 5.99
C ALA A 293 -11.39 28.88 5.40
N GLY A 294 -10.91 28.61 4.20
CA GLY A 294 -9.87 29.39 3.51
C GLY A 294 -8.43 28.97 3.80
N GLU A 295 -8.18 28.03 4.72
CA GLU A 295 -6.85 27.44 4.99
C GLU A 295 -6.65 26.10 4.28
N GLU A 296 -7.65 25.60 3.55
CA GLU A 296 -7.50 24.35 2.79
C GLU A 296 -6.51 24.56 1.61
N PRO A 297 -5.60 23.60 1.39
CA PRO A 297 -4.71 23.69 0.23
C PRO A 297 -5.52 23.70 -1.06
N THR A 298 -5.20 24.60 -1.97
CA THR A 298 -5.72 24.57 -3.33
C THR A 298 -4.96 23.51 -4.15
N ILE A 299 -5.53 23.12 -5.29
CA ILE A 299 -4.86 22.18 -6.19
C ILE A 299 -3.53 22.74 -6.71
N GLU A 300 -3.46 24.06 -6.93
CA GLU A 300 -2.27 24.78 -7.38
C GLU A 300 -1.19 24.80 -6.30
N SER A 301 -1.55 25.12 -5.03
CA SER A 301 -0.59 25.10 -3.92
C SER A 301 -0.06 23.69 -3.65
N TYR A 302 -0.94 22.69 -3.67
CA TYR A 302 -0.57 21.29 -3.48
C TYR A 302 0.41 20.80 -4.55
N ALA A 303 0.11 21.02 -5.83
CA ALA A 303 0.99 20.65 -6.94
C ALA A 303 2.31 21.46 -6.92
N GLY A 304 2.24 22.75 -6.55
CA GLY A 304 3.39 23.63 -6.44
C GLY A 304 4.38 23.18 -5.36
N GLU A 305 3.90 22.80 -4.17
CA GLU A 305 4.73 22.29 -3.08
C GLU A 305 5.45 20.99 -3.48
N LEU A 306 4.75 20.05 -4.12
CA LEU A 306 5.38 18.82 -4.63
C LEU A 306 6.42 19.11 -5.70
N ALA A 307 6.17 20.07 -6.62
CA ALA A 307 7.12 20.48 -7.63
C ALA A 307 8.36 21.18 -7.03
N ASP A 308 8.20 21.94 -5.94
CA ASP A 308 9.30 22.54 -5.18
C ASP A 308 10.17 21.47 -4.52
N MET A 309 9.54 20.48 -3.88
CA MET A 309 10.26 19.34 -3.27
C MET A 309 11.03 18.56 -4.33
N ALA A 310 10.40 18.22 -5.44
CA ALA A 310 11.00 17.49 -6.55
C ALA A 310 12.19 18.26 -7.16
N SER A 311 12.02 19.55 -7.47
CA SER A 311 13.08 20.37 -8.07
C SER A 311 14.29 20.56 -7.15
N LYS A 312 14.07 20.69 -5.84
CA LYS A 312 15.15 20.72 -4.84
C LYS A 312 15.91 19.39 -4.77
N ALA A 313 15.17 18.27 -4.74
CA ALA A 313 15.76 16.95 -4.69
C ALA A 313 16.57 16.62 -5.96
N CYS A 314 16.12 17.06 -7.14
CA CYS A 314 16.84 16.87 -8.41
C CYS A 314 18.25 17.47 -8.42
N LYS A 315 18.53 18.48 -7.58
CA LYS A 315 19.89 19.05 -7.46
C LYS A 315 20.92 18.10 -6.85
N THR A 316 20.49 17.03 -6.20
CA THR A 316 21.34 16.02 -5.55
C THR A 316 21.48 14.74 -6.37
N VAL A 317 20.92 14.70 -7.59
CA VAL A 317 20.94 13.51 -8.44
C VAL A 317 22.34 13.27 -8.99
N GLU A 318 22.83 12.04 -8.81
CA GLU A 318 24.03 11.54 -9.46
C GLU A 318 23.65 10.85 -10.76
N TYR A 319 24.14 11.37 -11.88
CA TYR A 319 23.78 10.90 -13.22
C TYR A 319 24.76 9.86 -13.74
N ARG A 320 24.21 8.83 -14.40
CA ARG A 320 24.94 7.74 -15.02
C ARG A 320 24.51 7.57 -16.47
N ALA A 321 25.48 7.32 -17.31
CA ALA A 321 25.29 7.20 -18.74
C ALA A 321 25.36 5.76 -19.25
N ASP A 322 25.69 4.82 -18.37
CA ASP A 322 25.93 3.40 -18.62
C ASP A 322 24.78 2.51 -18.16
N ALA A 323 23.59 3.09 -17.92
CA ALA A 323 22.42 2.33 -17.48
C ALA A 323 21.95 1.35 -18.55
N THR A 324 21.95 0.06 -18.22
CA THR A 324 21.39 -1.00 -19.06
C THR A 324 19.87 -1.07 -18.89
N ILE A 325 19.15 -1.43 -19.95
CA ILE A 325 17.69 -1.55 -19.99
C ILE A 325 17.32 -3.02 -20.12
N THR A 326 16.52 -3.53 -19.20
CA THR A 326 15.92 -4.86 -19.30
C THR A 326 14.45 -4.75 -18.87
N MET A 327 13.55 -5.27 -19.71
CA MET A 327 12.12 -5.27 -19.41
C MET A 327 11.55 -6.68 -19.56
N ALA A 328 10.56 -7.02 -18.76
CA ALA A 328 9.85 -8.28 -18.82
C ALA A 328 8.36 -8.06 -18.56
N GLU A 329 7.52 -8.81 -19.25
CA GLU A 329 6.07 -8.81 -19.15
C GLU A 329 5.57 -10.20 -18.79
N ALA A 330 4.51 -10.26 -18.02
CA ALA A 330 3.68 -11.44 -17.81
C ALA A 330 2.20 -11.07 -17.97
N ARG A 331 1.46 -12.00 -18.56
CA ARG A 331 -0.01 -11.92 -18.69
C ARG A 331 -0.62 -13.00 -17.83
N MET A 332 -1.65 -12.67 -17.07
CA MET A 332 -2.31 -13.61 -16.18
C MET A 332 -3.82 -13.43 -16.24
N ASN A 333 -4.54 -14.56 -16.23
CA ASN A 333 -5.99 -14.55 -16.19
C ASN A 333 -6.47 -14.56 -14.74
N LEU A 334 -7.27 -13.56 -14.36
CA LEU A 334 -7.89 -13.44 -13.05
C LEU A 334 -9.40 -13.54 -13.18
N LYS A 335 -10.05 -14.20 -12.21
CA LYS A 335 -11.50 -14.35 -12.18
C LYS A 335 -12.16 -13.09 -11.61
N TYR A 336 -13.35 -12.77 -12.11
CA TYR A 336 -14.23 -11.86 -11.42
C TYR A 336 -15.03 -12.57 -10.33
N ARG A 337 -15.41 -11.83 -9.28
CA ARG A 337 -16.39 -12.25 -8.28
C ARG A 337 -17.78 -12.04 -8.88
N VAL A 338 -18.27 -13.09 -9.54
CA VAL A 338 -19.56 -13.06 -10.21
C VAL A 338 -20.71 -13.20 -9.21
N PRO A 339 -21.92 -12.65 -9.50
CA PRO A 339 -23.10 -12.83 -8.66
C PRO A 339 -23.54 -14.30 -8.59
N ASP A 340 -24.10 -14.69 -7.45
CA ASP A 340 -24.90 -15.90 -7.36
C ASP A 340 -26.24 -15.72 -8.11
N GLN A 341 -27.03 -16.80 -8.21
CA GLN A 341 -28.27 -16.80 -8.95
C GLN A 341 -29.28 -15.76 -8.43
N GLN A 342 -29.44 -15.65 -7.11
CA GLN A 342 -30.37 -14.70 -6.50
C GLN A 342 -29.98 -13.24 -6.80
N ARG A 343 -28.71 -12.92 -6.70
CA ARG A 343 -28.19 -11.59 -7.02
C ARG A 343 -28.29 -11.27 -8.50
N LEU A 344 -28.06 -12.25 -9.36
CA LEU A 344 -28.22 -12.08 -10.81
C LEU A 344 -29.68 -11.78 -11.19
N GLU A 345 -30.65 -12.51 -10.63
CA GLU A 345 -32.07 -12.26 -10.85
C GLU A 345 -32.52 -10.88 -10.34
N TRP A 346 -32.02 -10.47 -9.17
CA TRP A 346 -32.19 -9.11 -8.64
C TRP A 346 -31.66 -8.05 -9.62
N ALA A 347 -30.47 -8.25 -10.16
CA ALA A 347 -29.83 -7.35 -11.10
C ALA A 347 -30.60 -7.25 -12.42
N GLN A 348 -30.99 -8.39 -12.99
CA GLN A 348 -31.78 -8.45 -14.22
C GLN A 348 -33.10 -7.72 -14.09
N LYS A 349 -33.83 -7.89 -12.95
CA LYS A 349 -35.11 -7.19 -12.69
C LYS A 349 -34.91 -5.67 -12.66
N ILE A 350 -33.88 -5.17 -12.03
CA ILE A 350 -33.59 -3.72 -11.96
C ILE A 350 -33.22 -3.18 -13.34
N VAL A 351 -32.30 -3.84 -14.05
CA VAL A 351 -31.88 -3.39 -15.38
C VAL A 351 -33.02 -3.41 -16.39
N ALA A 352 -33.86 -4.43 -16.36
CA ALA A 352 -35.08 -4.46 -17.21
C ALA A 352 -36.01 -3.27 -16.94
N ALA A 353 -36.14 -2.84 -15.70
CA ALA A 353 -36.96 -1.66 -15.36
C ALA A 353 -36.30 -0.32 -15.76
N MET A 354 -34.98 -0.30 -15.98
CA MET A 354 -34.25 0.89 -16.46
C MET A 354 -34.47 1.16 -17.96
N GLY A 355 -34.69 0.09 -18.77
CA GLY A 355 -34.61 0.19 -20.23
C GLY A 355 -33.23 0.62 -20.70
N ASP A 356 -33.15 1.39 -21.79
CA ASP A 356 -31.89 1.78 -22.44
C ASP A 356 -31.19 2.97 -21.79
N ARG A 357 -31.73 3.55 -20.71
CA ARG A 357 -31.08 4.68 -20.02
C ARG A 357 -29.90 4.26 -19.18
N LEU A 358 -28.97 5.16 -18.98
CA LEU A 358 -27.86 4.98 -18.01
C LEU A 358 -28.39 4.94 -16.57
N PRO A 359 -27.71 4.20 -15.67
CA PRO A 359 -28.08 4.11 -14.26
C PRO A 359 -27.94 5.47 -13.55
N ARG A 360 -28.84 5.76 -12.60
CA ARG A 360 -28.93 7.02 -11.85
C ARG A 360 -28.81 6.83 -10.34
N THR A 361 -29.05 5.62 -9.86
CA THR A 361 -29.02 5.27 -8.44
C THR A 361 -27.99 4.18 -8.17
N GLN A 362 -27.51 4.10 -6.94
CA GLN A 362 -26.52 3.09 -6.55
C GLN A 362 -27.04 1.65 -6.83
N PRO A 363 -28.29 1.25 -6.50
CA PRO A 363 -28.80 -0.05 -6.88
C PRO A 363 -28.81 -0.33 -8.39
N GLU A 364 -29.15 0.66 -9.22
CA GLU A 364 -29.12 0.52 -10.68
C GLU A 364 -27.69 0.32 -11.21
N ILE A 365 -26.74 1.08 -10.66
CA ILE A 365 -25.31 0.96 -11.02
C ILE A 365 -24.81 -0.45 -10.70
N TYR A 366 -25.01 -0.91 -9.47
CA TYR A 366 -24.51 -2.23 -9.06
C TYR A 366 -25.28 -3.38 -9.72
N ALA A 367 -26.54 -3.22 -10.03
CA ALA A 367 -27.29 -4.20 -10.84
C ALA A 367 -26.67 -4.36 -12.23
N ARG A 368 -26.40 -3.26 -12.95
CA ARG A 368 -25.70 -3.27 -14.23
C ARG A 368 -24.33 -3.92 -14.12
N GLU A 369 -23.56 -3.59 -13.11
CA GLU A 369 -22.22 -4.16 -12.87
C GLU A 369 -22.27 -5.68 -12.58
N GLN A 370 -23.28 -6.18 -11.85
CA GLN A 370 -23.43 -7.62 -11.62
C GLN A 370 -23.65 -8.40 -12.93
N ILE A 371 -24.47 -7.87 -13.84
CA ILE A 371 -24.68 -8.48 -15.16
C ILE A 371 -23.39 -8.50 -15.96
N MET A 372 -22.64 -7.40 -15.99
CA MET A 372 -21.37 -7.31 -16.70
C MET A 372 -20.32 -8.27 -16.14
N LEU A 373 -20.22 -8.43 -14.82
CA LEU A 373 -19.30 -9.40 -14.22
C LEU A 373 -19.70 -10.84 -14.55
N HIS A 374 -21.02 -11.14 -14.54
CA HIS A 374 -21.53 -12.43 -14.93
C HIS A 374 -21.20 -12.78 -16.39
N GLU A 375 -21.36 -11.85 -17.31
CA GLU A 375 -21.03 -12.04 -18.72
C GLU A 375 -19.54 -12.21 -18.98
N ARG A 376 -18.69 -11.44 -18.28
CA ARG A 376 -17.23 -11.45 -18.48
C ARG A 376 -16.52 -12.63 -17.84
N GLN A 377 -16.95 -13.10 -16.67
CA GLN A 377 -16.38 -14.20 -15.87
C GLN A 377 -14.93 -13.97 -15.42
N ASN A 378 -14.05 -13.46 -16.27
CA ASN A 378 -12.62 -13.26 -16.02
C ASN A 378 -12.06 -12.12 -16.89
N THR A 379 -10.83 -11.72 -16.59
CA THR A 379 -10.05 -10.76 -17.37
C THR A 379 -8.58 -11.17 -17.43
N GLU A 380 -7.91 -10.82 -18.51
CA GLU A 380 -6.45 -10.90 -18.57
C GLU A 380 -5.85 -9.58 -18.07
N VAL A 381 -4.91 -9.64 -17.14
CA VAL A 381 -4.14 -8.50 -16.64
C VAL A 381 -2.68 -8.61 -17.03
N VAL A 382 -2.02 -7.47 -17.21
CA VAL A 382 -0.62 -7.37 -17.61
C VAL A 382 0.22 -6.80 -16.48
N VAL A 383 1.28 -7.50 -16.09
CA VAL A 383 2.25 -7.06 -15.10
C VAL A 383 3.61 -6.94 -15.77
N GLN A 384 4.34 -5.88 -15.51
CA GLN A 384 5.67 -5.63 -16.07
C GLN A 384 6.69 -5.31 -14.99
N ALA A 385 7.95 -5.61 -15.27
CA ALA A 385 9.10 -5.08 -14.54
C ALA A 385 10.12 -4.51 -15.54
N LEU A 386 10.64 -3.33 -15.22
CA LEU A 386 11.66 -2.64 -15.98
C LEU A 386 12.85 -2.35 -15.07
N ARG A 387 14.06 -2.70 -15.53
CA ARG A 387 15.33 -2.32 -14.91
C ARG A 387 16.02 -1.24 -15.73
N LEU A 388 16.47 -0.19 -15.07
CA LEU A 388 17.28 0.91 -15.60
C LEU A 388 18.58 1.01 -14.78
N GLY A 389 19.61 0.28 -15.15
CA GLY A 389 20.84 0.17 -14.36
C GLY A 389 20.57 -0.49 -12.99
N ASP A 390 20.60 0.28 -11.90
CA ASP A 390 20.31 -0.16 -10.53
C ASP A 390 18.92 0.28 -10.01
N ILE A 391 18.07 0.77 -10.91
CA ILE A 391 16.69 1.19 -10.61
C ILE A 391 15.73 0.12 -11.14
N ALA A 392 14.69 -0.21 -10.36
CA ALA A 392 13.56 -1.05 -10.77
C ALA A 392 12.26 -0.25 -10.83
N ILE A 393 11.45 -0.53 -11.86
CA ILE A 393 10.06 -0.12 -11.93
C ILE A 393 9.24 -1.40 -12.01
N ALA A 394 8.32 -1.58 -11.06
CA ALA A 394 7.28 -2.61 -11.13
C ALA A 394 5.95 -1.97 -11.52
N THR A 395 5.07 -2.73 -12.17
CA THR A 395 3.73 -2.24 -12.51
C THR A 395 2.64 -3.07 -11.87
N THR A 396 1.52 -2.41 -11.55
CA THR A 396 0.27 -3.08 -11.22
C THR A 396 -0.84 -2.59 -12.17
N PRO A 397 -1.74 -3.49 -12.62
CA PRO A 397 -2.70 -3.15 -13.70
C PRO A 397 -3.93 -2.37 -13.23
N CYS A 398 -4.06 -2.11 -11.95
CA CYS A 398 -5.28 -1.61 -11.33
C CYS A 398 -4.96 -0.70 -10.15
N GLU A 399 -6.00 -0.25 -9.43
CA GLU A 399 -5.88 0.60 -8.23
C GLU A 399 -5.50 -0.23 -7.00
N THR A 400 -4.21 -0.50 -6.84
CA THR A 400 -3.68 -1.26 -5.70
C THR A 400 -3.49 -0.38 -4.46
N TYR A 401 -3.53 -0.98 -3.28
CA TYR A 401 -3.34 -0.25 -2.02
C TYR A 401 -1.87 0.13 -1.79
N ALA A 402 -1.62 1.16 -0.99
CA ALA A 402 -0.26 1.58 -0.64
C ALA A 402 0.57 0.44 -0.05
N LEU A 403 -0.03 -0.44 0.74
CA LEU A 403 0.64 -1.63 1.28
C LEU A 403 1.18 -2.54 0.18
N THR A 404 0.48 -2.69 -0.95
CA THR A 404 0.95 -3.48 -2.11
C THR A 404 2.23 -2.88 -2.70
N GLY A 405 2.27 -1.55 -2.87
CA GLY A 405 3.48 -0.84 -3.29
C GLY A 405 4.65 -1.03 -2.32
N LEU A 406 4.38 -0.94 -1.03
CA LEU A 406 5.38 -1.17 0.03
C LEU A 406 5.91 -2.61 0.04
N LYS A 407 5.04 -3.64 -0.16
CA LYS A 407 5.46 -5.04 -0.32
C LYS A 407 6.45 -5.18 -1.48
N LEU A 408 6.16 -4.59 -2.62
CA LEU A 408 7.02 -4.64 -3.81
C LEU A 408 8.34 -3.90 -3.58
N LYS A 409 8.32 -2.68 -3.02
CA LYS A 409 9.52 -1.91 -2.67
C LYS A 409 10.41 -2.65 -1.66
N ALA A 410 9.83 -3.22 -0.61
CA ALA A 410 10.58 -3.92 0.44
C ALA A 410 11.27 -5.19 -0.07
N ARG A 411 10.60 -5.95 -0.94
CA ARG A 411 11.07 -7.24 -1.46
C ARG A 411 11.79 -7.15 -2.80
N SER A 412 11.78 -6.02 -3.47
CA SER A 412 12.49 -5.82 -4.74
C SER A 412 13.97 -6.24 -4.64
N PRO A 413 14.53 -6.92 -5.66
CA PRO A 413 15.97 -7.18 -5.70
C PRO A 413 16.83 -5.91 -5.73
N LEU A 414 16.29 -4.78 -6.16
CA LEU A 414 16.97 -3.49 -6.25
C LEU A 414 16.42 -2.53 -5.19
N ALA A 415 17.31 -1.80 -4.50
CA ALA A 415 16.90 -0.88 -3.45
C ALA A 415 16.13 0.35 -3.99
N ARG A 416 16.53 0.83 -5.18
CA ARG A 416 15.90 1.94 -5.88
C ARG A 416 14.71 1.40 -6.68
N THR A 417 13.51 1.43 -6.10
CA THR A 417 12.32 0.83 -6.71
C THR A 417 11.13 1.77 -6.62
N MET A 418 10.43 1.98 -7.73
CA MET A 418 9.11 2.60 -7.77
C MET A 418 8.07 1.62 -8.31
N VAL A 419 6.80 1.85 -7.96
CA VAL A 419 5.67 1.04 -8.43
C VAL A 419 4.69 1.96 -9.14
N ILE A 420 4.40 1.68 -10.41
CA ILE A 420 3.44 2.41 -11.23
C ILE A 420 2.16 1.57 -11.32
N GLU A 421 1.07 2.07 -10.75
CA GLU A 421 -0.24 1.45 -10.87
C GLU A 421 -1.03 1.95 -12.09
N LEU A 422 -2.21 1.37 -12.35
CA LEU A 422 -3.03 1.64 -13.55
C LEU A 422 -2.25 1.48 -14.85
N ALA A 423 -1.29 0.55 -14.84
CA ALA A 423 -0.41 0.27 -15.96
C ALA A 423 -0.95 -0.90 -16.78
N ASN A 424 -1.06 -0.70 -18.09
CA ASN A 424 -1.50 -1.68 -19.08
C ASN A 424 -2.93 -2.23 -18.89
N GLY A 425 -3.77 -1.53 -18.12
CA GLY A 425 -5.17 -1.90 -17.86
C GLY A 425 -5.75 -1.13 -16.68
N GLY A 426 -7.04 -1.33 -16.41
CA GLY A 426 -7.76 -0.66 -15.34
C GLY A 426 -8.98 -1.48 -14.88
N ASP A 427 -8.76 -2.60 -14.17
CA ASP A 427 -9.81 -3.46 -13.63
C ASP A 427 -10.24 -3.07 -12.20
N GLY A 428 -10.07 -1.80 -11.83
CA GLY A 428 -10.53 -1.21 -10.57
C GLY A 428 -9.64 -1.50 -9.37
N TYR A 429 -10.23 -1.45 -8.16
CA TYR A 429 -9.52 -1.64 -6.90
C TYR A 429 -9.09 -3.09 -6.69
N ILE A 430 -7.85 -3.24 -6.21
CA ILE A 430 -7.29 -4.53 -5.78
C ILE A 430 -6.77 -4.38 -4.35
N PRO A 431 -7.65 -4.50 -3.34
CA PRO A 431 -7.24 -4.51 -1.95
C PRO A 431 -6.51 -5.81 -1.59
N PRO A 432 -5.62 -5.80 -0.58
CA PRO A 432 -5.12 -7.02 0.04
C PRO A 432 -6.27 -7.91 0.55
N PRO A 433 -6.09 -9.25 0.60
CA PRO A 433 -7.15 -10.19 0.97
C PRO A 433 -7.83 -9.88 2.30
N GLU A 434 -7.10 -9.34 3.27
CA GLU A 434 -7.56 -9.01 4.61
C GLU A 434 -8.63 -7.91 4.66
N HIS A 435 -8.72 -7.10 3.62
CA HIS A 435 -9.71 -6.03 3.51
C HIS A 435 -11.09 -6.52 3.02
N HIS A 436 -11.15 -7.62 2.28
CA HIS A 436 -12.41 -8.12 1.72
C HIS A 436 -13.45 -8.46 2.79
N PRO A 437 -13.12 -9.13 3.92
CA PRO A 437 -14.08 -9.38 4.99
C PRO A 437 -14.58 -8.12 5.70
N LEU A 438 -13.85 -7.02 5.60
CA LEU A 438 -14.24 -5.73 6.20
C LEU A 438 -15.17 -4.92 5.28
N GLY A 439 -15.34 -5.32 4.03
CA GLY A 439 -16.25 -4.67 3.09
C GLY A 439 -15.80 -3.28 2.66
N GLY A 440 -16.75 -2.46 2.24
CA GLY A 440 -16.54 -1.10 1.77
C GLY A 440 -16.41 -0.98 0.25
N TYR A 441 -16.47 0.26 -0.26
CA TYR A 441 -16.50 0.58 -1.68
C TYR A 441 -15.42 -0.15 -2.50
N ASN A 442 -14.21 -0.21 -1.99
CA ASN A 442 -13.06 -0.82 -2.67
C ASN A 442 -13.15 -2.35 -2.77
N THR A 443 -14.19 -2.97 -2.17
CA THR A 443 -14.43 -4.41 -2.18
C THR A 443 -15.78 -4.82 -2.77
N TRP A 444 -16.67 -3.87 -3.10
CA TRP A 444 -17.97 -4.20 -3.66
C TRP A 444 -17.83 -4.69 -5.11
N ALA A 445 -18.35 -5.89 -5.39
CA ALA A 445 -18.21 -6.50 -6.71
C ALA A 445 -18.84 -5.65 -7.81
N ALA A 446 -18.00 -5.05 -8.64
CA ALA A 446 -18.30 -4.24 -9.82
C ALA A 446 -17.04 -4.18 -10.69
N ARG A 447 -17.08 -3.63 -11.90
CA ARG A 447 -15.83 -3.39 -12.69
C ARG A 447 -14.82 -2.52 -11.93
N SER A 448 -15.30 -1.70 -10.98
CA SER A 448 -14.44 -0.89 -10.12
C SER A 448 -13.74 -1.66 -8.99
N ALA A 449 -14.14 -2.91 -8.69
CA ALA A 449 -13.53 -3.76 -7.65
C ALA A 449 -13.95 -5.23 -7.84
N GLY A 450 -13.88 -5.74 -9.06
CA GLY A 450 -14.50 -7.02 -9.43
C GLY A 450 -13.64 -8.27 -9.22
N LEU A 451 -12.32 -8.13 -9.12
CA LEU A 451 -11.42 -9.26 -9.16
C LEU A 451 -11.48 -10.17 -7.92
N GLU A 452 -11.03 -11.40 -8.07
CA GLU A 452 -10.98 -12.41 -7.01
C GLU A 452 -10.19 -11.94 -5.79
N VAL A 453 -10.54 -12.43 -4.61
CA VAL A 453 -9.93 -12.02 -3.32
C VAL A 453 -8.39 -12.16 -3.31
N LEU A 454 -7.87 -13.18 -3.98
CA LEU A 454 -6.43 -13.44 -4.06
C LEU A 454 -5.74 -12.76 -5.26
N ALA A 455 -6.37 -11.77 -5.90
CA ALA A 455 -5.77 -11.06 -7.03
C ALA A 455 -4.50 -10.31 -6.63
N GLU A 456 -4.51 -9.59 -5.49
CA GLU A 456 -3.36 -8.82 -4.99
C GLU A 456 -2.12 -9.69 -4.79
N PRO A 457 -2.13 -10.78 -4.00
CA PRO A 457 -0.94 -11.61 -3.80
C PRO A 457 -0.44 -12.26 -5.10
N LYS A 458 -1.32 -12.63 -6.04
CA LYS A 458 -0.93 -13.14 -7.36
C LYS A 458 -0.17 -12.10 -8.17
N ILE A 459 -0.63 -10.85 -8.18
CA ILE A 459 0.02 -9.74 -8.87
C ILE A 459 1.37 -9.42 -8.22
N VAL A 460 1.42 -9.35 -6.89
CA VAL A 460 2.68 -9.10 -6.14
C VAL A 460 3.71 -10.17 -6.45
N GLU A 461 3.34 -11.44 -6.41
CA GLU A 461 4.26 -12.55 -6.66
C GLU A 461 4.77 -12.54 -8.12
N THR A 462 3.88 -12.25 -9.07
CA THR A 462 4.25 -12.11 -10.48
C THR A 462 5.21 -10.93 -10.69
N ALA A 463 4.92 -9.76 -10.12
CA ALA A 463 5.78 -8.59 -10.21
C ALA A 463 7.17 -8.83 -9.60
N LEU A 464 7.25 -9.49 -8.44
CA LEU A 464 8.51 -9.86 -7.80
C LEU A 464 9.32 -10.84 -8.67
N THR A 465 8.68 -11.85 -9.25
CA THR A 465 9.32 -12.80 -10.16
C THR A 465 9.88 -12.10 -11.41
N LEU A 466 9.14 -11.15 -11.97
CA LEU A 466 9.63 -10.35 -13.09
C LEU A 466 10.79 -9.44 -12.68
N MET A 467 10.74 -8.83 -11.50
CA MET A 467 11.85 -8.03 -10.97
C MET A 467 13.12 -8.86 -10.75
N GLU A 468 13.00 -10.09 -10.24
CA GLU A 468 14.13 -11.02 -10.15
C GLU A 468 14.73 -11.32 -11.53
N LYS A 469 13.87 -11.59 -12.51
CA LYS A 469 14.28 -11.87 -13.89
C LYS A 469 15.07 -10.69 -14.51
N VAL A 470 14.55 -9.46 -14.40
CA VAL A 470 15.22 -8.29 -15.00
C VAL A 470 16.45 -7.85 -14.22
N ALA A 471 16.48 -8.09 -12.89
CA ALA A 471 17.64 -7.78 -12.05
C ALA A 471 18.75 -8.82 -12.12
N GLY A 472 18.42 -10.07 -12.51
CA GLY A 472 19.36 -11.20 -12.52
C GLY A 472 19.80 -11.63 -11.11
N LYS A 473 19.00 -11.36 -10.07
CA LYS A 473 19.27 -11.72 -8.68
C LYS A 473 17.98 -11.89 -7.89
N PRO A 474 18.00 -12.68 -6.79
CA PRO A 474 16.80 -12.94 -5.99
C PRO A 474 16.25 -11.68 -5.31
N ARG A 475 14.96 -11.72 -4.99
CA ARG A 475 14.29 -10.71 -4.16
C ARG A 475 14.91 -10.63 -2.78
N ARG A 476 14.72 -9.50 -2.13
CA ARG A 476 15.12 -9.33 -0.74
C ARG A 476 14.06 -9.92 0.18
N GLU A 477 14.50 -10.49 1.29
CA GLU A 477 13.60 -10.79 2.39
C GLU A 477 13.57 -9.57 3.33
N PRO A 478 12.40 -9.01 3.62
CA PRO A 478 12.28 -7.93 4.59
C PRO A 478 12.79 -8.41 5.95
N GLY A 479 13.78 -7.73 6.49
CA GLY A 479 14.25 -7.99 7.85
C GLY A 479 13.36 -7.33 8.87
N HIS A 480 13.25 -7.92 10.05
CA HIS A 480 12.62 -7.27 11.20
C HIS A 480 13.46 -6.08 11.67
N LEU A 481 12.80 -5.07 12.24
CA LEU A 481 13.46 -3.92 12.85
C LEU A 481 14.46 -4.38 13.91
N LYS A 482 15.69 -3.90 13.81
CA LYS A 482 16.74 -4.14 14.81
C LYS A 482 16.94 -2.87 15.64
N ASN A 483 16.65 -2.95 16.93
CA ASN A 483 16.81 -1.83 17.86
C ASN A 483 17.13 -2.33 19.28
N LYS A 484 17.39 -1.41 20.18
CA LYS A 484 17.71 -1.72 21.59
C LYS A 484 16.55 -2.42 22.29
N ALA A 485 15.29 -2.02 22.02
CA ALA A 485 14.11 -2.59 22.66
C ALA A 485 13.97 -4.08 22.33
N ARG A 486 14.03 -4.46 21.05
CA ARG A 486 13.99 -5.87 20.63
C ARG A 486 15.18 -6.67 21.15
N THR A 487 16.36 -6.05 21.20
CA THR A 487 17.56 -6.69 21.76
C THR A 487 17.41 -6.99 23.26
N ALA A 488 16.89 -6.05 24.04
CA ALA A 488 16.64 -6.23 25.47
C ALA A 488 15.57 -7.31 25.72
N LEU A 489 14.50 -7.30 24.91
CA LEU A 489 13.42 -8.28 24.99
C LEU A 489 13.94 -9.70 24.71
N LEU A 490 14.71 -9.90 23.65
CA LEU A 490 15.29 -11.21 23.32
C LEU A 490 16.30 -11.68 24.37
N LYS A 491 17.06 -10.76 24.97
CA LYS A 491 17.99 -11.06 26.08
C LYS A 491 17.27 -11.58 27.32
N ALA A 492 16.03 -11.15 27.57
CA ALA A 492 15.18 -11.65 28.63
C ALA A 492 14.63 -13.09 28.38
N SER A 493 14.97 -13.68 27.25
CA SER A 493 14.69 -15.09 26.88
C SER A 493 13.19 -15.44 26.93
N PRO A 494 12.31 -14.78 26.16
CA PRO A 494 10.89 -15.10 26.10
C PRO A 494 10.67 -16.53 25.57
N VAL A 495 9.58 -17.16 26.01
CA VAL A 495 9.15 -18.45 25.44
C VAL A 495 8.46 -18.31 24.08
N ALA A 496 7.93 -17.13 23.79
CA ALA A 496 7.45 -16.71 22.46
C ALA A 496 7.54 -15.20 22.32
N TYR A 497 7.83 -14.71 21.12
CA TYR A 497 7.89 -13.28 20.82
C TYR A 497 7.41 -12.97 19.41
N TRP A 498 6.32 -12.25 19.30
CA TRP A 498 5.70 -11.83 18.04
C TRP A 498 5.77 -10.29 17.91
N PRO A 499 6.59 -9.75 17.00
CA PRO A 499 6.68 -8.30 16.79
C PRO A 499 5.42 -7.70 16.14
N LEU A 500 4.61 -8.49 15.45
CA LEU A 500 3.40 -8.09 14.72
C LEU A 500 3.67 -7.06 13.61
N ASP A 501 4.84 -7.13 12.98
CA ASP A 501 5.29 -6.21 11.93
C ASP A 501 5.18 -6.80 10.51
N GLU A 502 4.41 -7.87 10.32
CA GLU A 502 4.17 -8.51 9.04
C GLU A 502 3.39 -7.60 8.07
N MET A 503 3.62 -7.83 6.76
CA MET A 503 2.89 -7.13 5.68
C MET A 503 1.64 -7.89 5.20
N ALA A 504 1.40 -9.09 5.70
CA ALA A 504 0.26 -9.96 5.37
C ALA A 504 0.13 -11.08 6.39
N GLY A 505 -1.10 -11.61 6.54
CA GLY A 505 -1.36 -12.83 7.30
C GLY A 505 -1.22 -14.12 6.46
N PRO A 506 -1.63 -15.28 7.03
CA PRO A 506 -2.18 -15.42 8.38
C PRO A 506 -1.14 -15.67 9.48
N ARG A 507 0.16 -15.73 9.20
CA ARG A 507 1.21 -16.15 10.12
C ARG A 507 1.90 -14.94 10.76
N ALA A 508 1.98 -14.92 12.11
CA ALA A 508 2.86 -14.06 12.88
C ALA A 508 4.11 -14.84 13.31
N ILE A 509 5.27 -14.34 12.96
CA ILE A 509 6.55 -15.05 13.11
C ILE A 509 7.05 -14.93 14.55
N ASP A 510 7.42 -16.07 15.17
CA ASP A 510 8.08 -16.11 16.47
C ASP A 510 9.57 -15.80 16.37
N LEU A 511 9.99 -14.66 16.86
CA LEU A 511 11.40 -14.24 16.89
C LEU A 511 12.15 -14.70 18.15
N SER A 512 11.52 -15.42 19.09
CA SER A 512 12.20 -16.00 20.26
C SER A 512 13.21 -17.10 19.91
N GLY A 513 13.13 -17.61 18.68
CA GLY A 513 13.89 -18.78 18.22
C GLY A 513 13.35 -20.13 18.71
N LYS A 514 12.15 -20.14 19.30
CA LYS A 514 11.49 -21.36 19.80
C LYS A 514 10.51 -21.98 18.80
N GLY A 515 10.24 -21.31 17.67
CA GLY A 515 9.36 -21.79 16.58
C GLY A 515 7.88 -21.84 16.95
N ARG A 516 7.41 -20.92 17.78
CA ARG A 516 6.02 -20.84 18.25
C ARG A 516 5.28 -19.73 17.53
N ASP A 517 5.18 -19.88 16.23
CA ASP A 517 4.40 -18.94 15.42
C ASP A 517 2.95 -18.83 15.90
N ALA A 518 2.37 -17.67 15.68
CA ALA A 518 0.96 -17.43 15.93
C ALA A 518 0.20 -17.24 14.61
N TYR A 519 -1.13 -17.30 14.66
CA TYR A 519 -1.96 -17.22 13.48
C TYR A 519 -3.08 -16.20 13.66
N TYR A 520 -3.15 -15.27 12.71
CA TYR A 520 -4.18 -14.27 12.65
C TYR A 520 -5.50 -14.84 12.13
N GLU A 521 -6.59 -14.52 12.81
CA GLU A 521 -7.94 -14.69 12.29
C GLU A 521 -8.33 -13.55 11.35
N GLN A 522 -9.45 -13.71 10.65
CA GLN A 522 -10.02 -12.60 9.85
C GLN A 522 -10.33 -11.39 10.73
N GLY A 523 -10.21 -10.19 10.19
CA GLY A 523 -10.41 -8.94 10.93
C GLY A 523 -9.14 -8.40 11.59
N VAL A 524 -7.98 -8.70 11.01
CA VAL A 524 -6.70 -8.08 11.37
C VAL A 524 -6.08 -7.45 10.11
N LEU A 525 -5.55 -6.25 10.25
CA LEU A 525 -4.90 -5.47 9.22
C LEU A 525 -3.42 -5.24 9.57
N PHE A 526 -2.58 -5.04 8.55
CA PHE A 526 -1.14 -5.19 8.70
C PHE A 526 -0.36 -3.92 8.41
N PHE A 527 0.86 -3.87 8.99
CA PHE A 527 1.91 -2.92 8.66
C PHE A 527 1.58 -1.45 8.96
N LEU A 528 0.71 -1.19 9.94
CA LEU A 528 0.41 0.17 10.42
C LEU A 528 1.57 0.71 11.29
N ALA A 529 1.54 2.01 11.60
CA ALA A 529 2.53 2.60 12.49
C ALA A 529 2.49 1.93 13.88
N GLY A 530 3.64 1.42 14.34
CA GLY A 530 3.83 0.70 15.58
C GLY A 530 4.16 1.59 16.78
N ALA A 531 4.46 0.96 17.90
CA ALA A 531 4.89 1.61 19.14
C ALA A 531 6.20 2.41 18.93
N PRO A 532 6.43 3.49 19.71
CA PRO A 532 7.58 4.38 19.55
C PRO A 532 8.85 3.77 20.19
N ILE A 533 9.32 2.65 19.64
CA ILE A 533 10.49 1.90 20.11
C ILE A 533 11.72 2.04 19.21
N THR A 534 11.71 2.96 18.27
CA THR A 534 12.80 3.14 17.29
C THR A 534 13.97 3.93 17.90
N ASP A 535 15.20 3.51 17.56
CA ASP A 535 16.44 4.22 17.97
C ASP A 535 16.76 5.41 17.05
N SER A 536 16.01 5.61 15.99
CA SER A 536 16.21 6.62 14.95
C SER A 536 14.89 7.16 14.43
N GLU A 537 14.84 8.46 14.14
CA GLU A 537 13.69 9.11 13.51
C GLU A 537 13.42 8.63 12.06
N THR A 538 14.42 8.00 11.43
CA THR A 538 14.31 7.49 10.07
C THR A 538 13.77 6.07 9.99
N SER A 539 13.69 5.33 11.12
CA SER A 539 13.13 3.99 11.18
C SER A 539 11.70 4.03 11.72
N THR A 540 10.79 3.32 11.06
CA THR A 540 9.39 3.22 11.49
C THR A 540 9.10 1.81 11.96
N ASN A 541 8.69 1.68 13.23
CA ASN A 541 8.14 0.43 13.75
C ASN A 541 6.75 0.16 13.14
N ARG A 542 6.38 -1.11 13.00
CA ARG A 542 5.12 -1.54 12.40
C ARG A 542 4.34 -2.43 13.36
N ALA A 543 3.02 -2.39 13.25
CA ALA A 543 2.09 -3.10 14.12
C ALA A 543 0.89 -3.65 13.34
N ALA A 544 0.20 -4.62 13.92
CA ALA A 544 -1.09 -5.10 13.43
C ALA A 544 -2.24 -4.33 14.07
N HIS A 545 -3.29 -4.00 13.29
CA HIS A 545 -4.55 -3.42 13.76
C HIS A 545 -5.64 -4.48 13.79
N PHE A 546 -6.17 -4.73 14.97
CA PHE A 546 -7.27 -5.67 15.21
C PHE A 546 -8.60 -4.94 15.00
N ALA A 547 -9.39 -5.43 14.07
CA ALA A 547 -10.73 -4.98 13.72
C ALA A 547 -11.76 -6.07 14.08
N GLY A 548 -11.69 -6.57 15.30
CA GLY A 548 -12.51 -7.67 15.80
C GLY A 548 -11.95 -9.07 15.56
N GLY A 549 -10.88 -9.24 14.79
CA GLY A 549 -10.13 -10.48 14.67
C GLY A 549 -9.24 -10.73 15.90
N ARG A 550 -8.67 -11.94 15.98
CA ARG A 550 -7.71 -12.33 17.02
C ARG A 550 -6.44 -12.89 16.40
N LEU A 551 -5.43 -13.01 17.23
CA LEU A 551 -4.25 -13.83 16.96
C LEU A 551 -4.19 -14.95 17.99
N GLU A 552 -3.98 -16.19 17.54
CA GLU A 552 -3.89 -17.38 18.39
C GLU A 552 -2.52 -18.04 18.28
N SER A 553 -1.95 -18.43 19.42
CA SER A 553 -0.80 -19.32 19.48
C SER A 553 -0.95 -20.36 20.59
N ARG A 554 -0.24 -21.47 20.45
CA ARG A 554 -0.04 -22.44 21.52
C ARG A 554 1.36 -22.28 22.08
N VAL A 555 1.46 -22.06 23.39
CA VAL A 555 2.72 -21.99 24.12
C VAL A 555 2.75 -23.15 25.14
N PRO A 556 3.92 -23.56 25.66
CA PRO A 556 3.98 -24.51 26.77
C PRO A 556 3.14 -24.04 27.93
N ASP A 557 2.75 -24.93 28.82
CA ASP A 557 2.10 -24.49 30.04
C ASP A 557 3.00 -23.50 30.78
N LEU A 558 2.45 -22.34 31.04
CA LEU A 558 3.16 -21.25 31.74
C LEU A 558 3.21 -21.46 33.24
N GLY A 559 2.59 -22.56 33.74
CA GLY A 559 2.57 -22.86 35.17
C GLY A 559 1.92 -21.79 36.02
N ASP A 560 2.39 -21.71 37.27
CA ASP A 560 1.97 -20.70 38.25
C ASP A 560 2.77 -19.39 38.17
N LYS A 561 3.82 -19.32 37.32
CA LYS A 561 4.63 -18.12 37.10
C LYS A 561 4.72 -17.79 35.63
N SER A 562 4.31 -16.59 35.28
CA SER A 562 4.37 -16.12 33.90
C SER A 562 4.35 -14.60 33.81
N THR A 563 4.84 -14.12 32.68
CA THR A 563 4.71 -12.71 32.30
C THR A 563 4.30 -12.62 30.84
N VAL A 564 3.39 -11.73 30.51
CA VAL A 564 3.18 -11.25 29.13
C VAL A 564 3.44 -9.75 29.10
N SER A 565 4.16 -9.30 28.09
CA SER A 565 4.51 -7.88 27.89
C SER A 565 4.23 -7.50 26.44
N PHE A 566 3.54 -6.36 26.22
CA PHE A 566 3.16 -5.89 24.89
C PHE A 566 2.78 -4.42 24.92
N TRP A 567 2.67 -3.84 23.71
CA TRP A 567 2.15 -2.48 23.52
C TRP A 567 0.72 -2.53 23.02
N ILE A 568 -0.11 -1.59 23.51
CA ILE A 568 -1.50 -1.40 23.11
C ILE A 568 -1.74 0.01 22.59
N TYR A 569 -2.64 0.11 21.61
CA TYR A 569 -3.14 1.38 21.03
C TYR A 569 -4.66 1.23 20.90
N ASN A 570 -5.41 1.75 21.91
CA ASN A 570 -6.86 1.58 21.96
C ASN A 570 -7.55 2.42 20.89
N GLY A 571 -8.37 1.81 20.04
CA GLY A 571 -9.18 2.47 19.02
C GLY A 571 -10.62 2.76 19.43
N MET A 572 -11.15 2.03 20.42
CA MET A 572 -12.54 2.18 20.86
C MET A 572 -12.73 3.39 21.78
N PRO A 573 -13.74 4.22 21.55
CA PRO A 573 -14.13 5.24 22.54
C PRO A 573 -14.78 4.60 23.77
N VAL A 574 -14.61 5.23 24.92
CA VAL A 574 -15.05 4.71 26.23
C VAL A 574 -16.55 4.52 26.36
N ASN A 575 -17.34 5.27 25.59
CA ASN A 575 -18.81 5.25 25.64
C ASN A 575 -19.45 4.24 24.67
N ALA A 576 -18.64 3.45 23.96
CA ALA A 576 -19.14 2.59 22.88
C ALA A 576 -19.80 1.31 23.39
N ARG A 577 -19.23 0.68 24.42
CA ARG A 577 -19.69 -0.60 24.99
C ARG A 577 -19.11 -0.80 26.40
N PRO A 578 -19.63 -1.76 27.21
CA PRO A 578 -19.15 -1.97 28.59
C PRO A 578 -17.65 -2.25 28.70
N MET A 579 -17.11 -3.04 27.80
CA MET A 579 -15.69 -3.39 27.68
C MET A 579 -15.17 -2.83 26.34
N ALA A 580 -14.19 -1.94 26.35
CA ALA A 580 -13.60 -1.41 25.11
C ALA A 580 -12.94 -2.55 24.30
N GLY A 581 -12.24 -3.46 24.98
CA GLY A 581 -11.78 -4.69 24.35
C GLY A 581 -10.81 -5.50 25.20
N TRP A 582 -10.79 -6.79 24.98
CA TRP A 582 -9.79 -7.72 25.54
C TRP A 582 -8.58 -7.76 24.63
N CYS A 583 -7.42 -7.39 25.14
CA CYS A 583 -6.17 -7.36 24.37
C CYS A 583 -5.33 -8.63 24.53
N TYR A 584 -5.47 -9.32 25.66
CA TYR A 584 -4.76 -10.58 25.95
C TYR A 584 -5.66 -11.56 26.71
N SER A 585 -5.52 -12.83 26.38
CA SER A 585 -6.15 -13.91 27.12
C SER A 585 -5.23 -15.15 27.13
N ARG A 586 -5.03 -15.70 28.33
CA ARG A 586 -4.50 -17.04 28.51
C ARG A 586 -5.70 -17.95 28.73
N GLY A 587 -5.92 -18.90 27.82
CA GLY A 587 -7.13 -19.72 27.87
C GLY A 587 -6.86 -21.20 27.65
N TYR A 588 -7.92 -21.98 27.78
CA TYR A 588 -7.98 -23.41 27.51
C TYR A 588 -9.06 -23.65 26.43
N ASP A 589 -9.12 -24.86 25.89
CA ASP A 589 -10.01 -25.18 24.76
C ASP A 589 -11.52 -25.03 25.07
N LYS A 590 -11.90 -24.87 26.35
CA LYS A 590 -13.31 -24.72 26.75
C LYS A 590 -13.47 -23.66 27.85
N GLY A 591 -14.36 -22.72 27.63
CA GLY A 591 -14.77 -21.72 28.61
C GLY A 591 -13.78 -20.56 28.81
N LEU A 592 -14.06 -19.73 29.83
CA LEU A 592 -13.29 -18.54 30.19
C LEU A 592 -12.21 -18.82 31.26
N GLN A 593 -11.72 -20.04 31.36
CA GLN A 593 -10.66 -20.38 32.33
C GLN A 593 -9.36 -19.68 31.92
N GLY A 594 -8.70 -19.02 32.88
CA GLY A 594 -7.43 -18.36 32.66
C GLY A 594 -7.42 -16.88 32.99
N ASP A 595 -6.42 -16.18 32.52
CA ASP A 595 -6.20 -14.76 32.81
C ASP A 595 -6.54 -13.91 31.58
N HIS A 596 -7.32 -12.88 31.79
CA HIS A 596 -7.75 -11.96 30.75
C HIS A 596 -7.36 -10.53 31.10
N LEU A 597 -6.81 -9.79 30.14
CA LEU A 597 -6.45 -8.40 30.30
C LEU A 597 -7.05 -7.57 29.16
N GLY A 598 -7.65 -6.46 29.48
CA GLY A 598 -8.29 -5.58 28.50
C GLY A 598 -8.39 -4.13 28.99
N VAL A 599 -9.17 -3.35 28.26
CA VAL A 599 -9.49 -1.95 28.58
C VAL A 599 -10.99 -1.81 28.76
N GLY A 600 -11.41 -1.18 29.86
CA GLY A 600 -12.80 -0.90 30.15
C GLY A 600 -13.39 0.15 29.22
N GLY A 601 -14.69 0.00 28.94
CA GLY A 601 -15.50 0.97 28.21
C GLY A 601 -16.40 1.75 29.14
N THR A 602 -17.75 1.61 29.05
CA THR A 602 -18.66 2.26 29.98
C THR A 602 -18.54 1.69 31.42
N THR A 603 -18.08 0.45 31.54
CA THR A 603 -17.65 -0.14 32.82
C THR A 603 -16.15 0.07 32.98
N HIS A 604 -15.69 0.69 34.02
CA HIS A 604 -14.27 1.07 34.25
C HIS A 604 -13.69 1.95 33.15
N PRO A 605 -14.23 3.14 32.88
CA PRO A 605 -13.92 3.93 31.70
C PRO A 605 -12.43 4.16 31.50
N ASP A 606 -11.93 3.70 30.33
CA ASP A 606 -10.56 3.92 29.84
C ASP A 606 -9.44 3.43 30.79
N ARG A 607 -9.71 2.37 31.58
CA ARG A 607 -8.76 1.79 32.54
C ARG A 607 -8.37 0.36 32.13
N LEU A 608 -7.17 -0.06 32.50
CA LEU A 608 -6.84 -1.49 32.44
C LEU A 608 -7.79 -2.29 33.33
N VAL A 609 -8.21 -3.46 32.83
CA VAL A 609 -9.11 -4.37 33.51
C VAL A 609 -8.53 -5.77 33.45
N PHE A 610 -8.31 -6.40 34.61
CA PHE A 610 -7.95 -7.80 34.74
C PHE A 610 -9.17 -8.63 35.16
N GLN A 611 -9.30 -9.83 34.62
CA GLN A 611 -10.31 -10.82 34.99
C GLN A 611 -9.66 -12.21 35.01
N SER A 612 -9.95 -13.00 36.04
CA SER A 612 -9.58 -14.41 36.10
C SER A 612 -10.81 -15.28 35.89
N GLY A 613 -10.80 -16.11 34.86
CA GLY A 613 -11.95 -16.94 34.50
C GLY A 613 -13.18 -16.07 34.18
N ASP A 614 -14.31 -16.44 34.78
CA ASP A 614 -15.59 -15.70 34.77
C ASP A 614 -15.80 -14.84 36.02
N GLY A 615 -14.76 -14.70 36.83
CA GLY A 615 -14.81 -13.92 38.09
C GLY A 615 -14.99 -12.43 37.89
N ALA A 616 -15.05 -11.71 39.00
CA ALA A 616 -15.18 -10.27 38.98
C ALA A 616 -13.96 -9.57 38.35
N THR A 617 -14.20 -8.46 37.68
CA THR A 617 -13.15 -7.62 37.09
C THR A 617 -12.46 -6.76 38.13
N VAL A 618 -11.15 -6.60 38.05
CA VAL A 618 -10.34 -5.67 38.83
C VAL A 618 -9.78 -4.61 37.90
N ALA A 619 -10.07 -3.34 38.18
CA ALA A 619 -9.64 -2.23 37.35
C ALA A 619 -8.47 -1.46 37.97
N GLY A 620 -7.61 -0.93 37.10
CA GLY A 620 -6.60 0.05 37.45
C GLY A 620 -7.17 1.43 37.77
N THR A 621 -6.28 2.37 38.02
CA THR A 621 -6.64 3.78 38.38
C THR A 621 -6.30 4.75 37.25
N SER A 622 -5.29 4.46 36.44
CA SER A 622 -4.82 5.32 35.36
C SER A 622 -5.64 5.17 34.09
N THR A 623 -5.85 6.28 33.38
CA THR A 623 -6.50 6.28 32.06
C THR A 623 -5.50 5.92 30.95
N ILE A 624 -5.98 5.15 29.98
CA ILE A 624 -5.16 4.68 28.84
C ILE A 624 -5.02 5.77 27.76
N GLY A 625 -6.11 6.45 27.44
CA GLY A 625 -6.23 7.39 26.33
C GLY A 625 -6.41 6.69 24.99
N ARG A 626 -7.43 7.12 24.24
CA ARG A 626 -7.67 6.63 22.88
C ARG A 626 -6.54 7.07 21.95
N TRP A 627 -6.11 6.17 21.06
CA TRP A 627 -5.04 6.42 20.06
C TRP A 627 -3.70 6.85 20.66
N THR A 628 -3.41 6.30 21.83
CA THR A 628 -2.15 6.51 22.52
C THR A 628 -1.46 5.17 22.78
N TRP A 629 -0.20 5.06 22.37
CA TRP A 629 0.59 3.87 22.67
C TRP A 629 0.92 3.79 24.15
N ARG A 630 0.62 2.65 24.76
CA ARG A 630 0.90 2.35 26.16
C ARG A 630 1.53 0.96 26.26
N HIS A 631 2.58 0.84 27.08
CA HIS A 631 3.18 -0.45 27.38
C HIS A 631 2.47 -1.12 28.55
N VAL A 632 2.16 -2.39 28.41
CA VAL A 632 1.42 -3.19 29.40
C VAL A 632 2.18 -4.49 29.69
N ALA A 633 2.25 -4.87 30.98
CA ALA A 633 2.74 -6.19 31.37
C ALA A 633 1.84 -6.79 32.44
N LEU A 634 1.46 -8.06 32.26
CA LEU A 634 0.73 -8.87 33.23
C LEU A 634 1.71 -9.90 33.80
N VAL A 635 1.90 -9.90 35.10
CA VAL A 635 2.80 -10.81 35.82
C VAL A 635 1.96 -11.66 36.77
N ARG A 636 2.10 -12.98 36.65
CA ARG A 636 1.57 -13.96 37.60
C ARG A 636 2.71 -14.58 38.39
N ASP A 637 2.53 -14.71 39.72
CA ASP A 637 3.45 -15.37 40.66
C ASP A 637 2.61 -16.12 41.70
N GLY A 638 2.31 -17.38 41.43
CA GLY A 638 1.31 -18.14 42.15
C GLY A 638 -0.08 -17.48 42.02
N GLU A 639 -0.77 -17.30 43.13
CA GLU A 639 -2.06 -16.57 43.18
C GLU A 639 -1.90 -15.06 43.05
N SER A 640 -0.68 -14.51 43.19
CA SER A 640 -0.45 -13.08 43.07
C SER A 640 -0.47 -12.67 41.59
N VAL A 641 -1.26 -11.64 41.28
CA VAL A 641 -1.35 -11.02 39.95
C VAL A 641 -0.99 -9.55 40.05
N ARG A 642 -0.07 -9.11 39.22
CA ARG A 642 0.36 -7.72 39.09
C ARG A 642 0.24 -7.28 37.65
N VAL A 643 -0.37 -6.13 37.40
CA VAL A 643 -0.42 -5.50 36.08
C VAL A 643 0.31 -4.17 36.13
N TYR A 644 1.17 -3.98 35.16
CA TYR A 644 1.97 -2.76 35.00
C TYR A 644 1.49 -1.98 33.78
N LEU A 645 1.37 -0.68 33.94
CA LEU A 645 1.13 0.28 32.88
C LEU A 645 2.34 1.22 32.79
N ASP A 646 2.98 1.24 31.62
CA ASP A 646 4.18 2.06 31.39
C ASP A 646 5.28 1.84 32.45
N GLY A 647 5.48 0.59 32.86
CA GLY A 647 6.48 0.19 33.86
C GLY A 647 6.11 0.52 35.31
N LYS A 648 4.91 1.08 35.58
CA LYS A 648 4.39 1.38 36.94
C LYS A 648 3.35 0.34 37.32
N LEU A 649 3.37 -0.11 38.57
CA LEU A 649 2.37 -1.04 39.10
C LEU A 649 0.99 -0.36 39.13
N GLU A 650 0.02 -0.99 38.46
CA GLU A 650 -1.32 -0.43 38.24
C GLU A 650 -2.40 -1.25 38.94
N ILE A 651 -2.30 -2.59 38.85
CA ILE A 651 -3.22 -3.52 39.53
C ILE A 651 -2.43 -4.51 40.36
N THR A 652 -2.89 -4.76 41.57
CA THR A 652 -2.44 -5.88 42.43
C THR A 652 -3.68 -6.62 42.92
N THR A 653 -3.74 -7.93 42.68
CA THR A 653 -4.87 -8.77 43.12
C THR A 653 -4.40 -10.21 43.36
N ARG A 654 -5.28 -11.03 43.88
CA ARG A 654 -5.12 -12.49 43.97
C ARG A 654 -6.18 -13.18 43.12
N ALA A 655 -5.77 -14.21 42.42
CA ALA A 655 -6.66 -15.01 41.60
C ALA A 655 -6.20 -16.48 41.63
N PRO A 656 -7.10 -17.45 41.51
CA PRO A 656 -6.72 -18.88 41.43
C PRO A 656 -5.68 -19.11 40.35
N VAL A 657 -4.74 -19.99 40.60
CA VAL A 657 -3.78 -20.41 39.57
C VAL A 657 -4.56 -21.19 38.51
N PRO A 658 -4.44 -20.84 37.20
CA PRO A 658 -5.08 -21.62 36.16
C PRO A 658 -4.64 -23.08 36.19
N PRO A 659 -5.52 -24.04 35.87
CA PRO A 659 -5.17 -25.44 35.87
C PRO A 659 -3.95 -25.74 34.96
N LEU A 660 -3.09 -26.63 35.37
CA LEU A 660 -1.94 -27.05 34.56
C LEU A 660 -2.41 -27.92 33.37
N SER A 661 -1.76 -27.71 32.22
CA SER A 661 -1.98 -28.46 30.98
C SER A 661 -0.66 -28.59 30.24
N GLU A 662 -0.51 -29.52 29.32
CA GLU A 662 0.70 -29.67 28.51
C GLU A 662 0.98 -28.42 27.66
N SER A 663 -0.06 -27.70 27.28
CA SER A 663 0.04 -26.42 26.58
C SER A 663 -1.14 -25.51 26.92
N CYS A 664 -0.95 -24.20 26.81
CA CYS A 664 -2.05 -23.26 26.91
C CYS A 664 -2.19 -22.47 25.61
N ARG A 665 -3.40 -22.03 25.32
CA ARG A 665 -3.67 -21.10 24.24
C ARG A 665 -3.46 -19.66 24.72
N VAL A 666 -2.77 -18.91 23.92
CA VAL A 666 -2.65 -17.45 24.07
C VAL A 666 -3.45 -16.81 22.94
N TYR A 667 -4.36 -15.93 23.31
CA TYR A 667 -5.11 -15.08 22.40
C TYR A 667 -4.67 -13.64 22.59
N LEU A 668 -4.43 -12.97 21.48
CA LEU A 668 -4.25 -11.52 21.41
C LEU A 668 -5.40 -10.91 20.63
N GLY A 669 -5.89 -9.77 21.07
CA GLY A 669 -7.03 -9.14 20.42
C GLY A 669 -8.39 -9.73 20.78
N GLY A 670 -8.47 -10.60 21.79
CA GLY A 670 -9.74 -11.18 22.24
C GLY A 670 -9.59 -12.27 23.30
N ARG A 671 -10.72 -12.84 23.69
CA ARG A 671 -10.80 -14.02 24.58
C ARG A 671 -11.25 -15.24 23.81
N THR A 672 -11.23 -16.40 24.47
CA THR A 672 -11.71 -17.69 23.93
C THR A 672 -13.15 -17.62 23.40
N ASP A 673 -14.03 -16.84 24.08
CA ASP A 673 -15.44 -16.67 23.70
C ASP A 673 -15.69 -15.63 22.58
N SER A 674 -14.64 -14.99 22.08
CA SER A 674 -14.73 -13.90 21.08
C SER A 674 -15.65 -12.74 21.47
N HIS A 675 -15.92 -12.55 22.76
CA HIS A 675 -16.77 -11.45 23.24
C HIS A 675 -15.91 -10.21 23.51
N SER A 676 -16.36 -9.04 23.00
CA SER A 676 -15.66 -7.76 23.14
C SER A 676 -14.19 -7.82 22.68
N ASN A 677 -13.97 -8.34 21.48
CA ASN A 677 -12.64 -8.38 20.89
C ASN A 677 -12.03 -6.98 20.78
N TRP A 678 -10.71 -6.92 20.75
CA TRP A 678 -9.94 -5.69 20.66
C TRP A 678 -10.20 -4.96 19.34
N GLU A 679 -10.24 -3.66 19.44
CA GLU A 679 -10.38 -2.71 18.34
C GLU A 679 -9.26 -1.69 18.45
N GLY A 680 -8.17 -1.90 17.74
CA GLY A 680 -6.98 -1.09 17.86
C GLY A 680 -5.72 -1.85 17.52
N ARG A 681 -4.54 -1.32 17.85
CA ARG A 681 -3.26 -1.95 17.51
C ARG A 681 -2.65 -2.67 18.69
N LEU A 682 -1.96 -3.77 18.40
CA LEU A 682 -1.06 -4.46 19.31
C LEU A 682 0.32 -4.56 18.66
N ASP A 683 1.37 -4.61 19.50
CA ASP A 683 2.74 -4.56 19.04
C ASP A 683 3.70 -5.20 20.06
N GLU A 684 4.79 -5.81 19.59
CA GLU A 684 5.91 -6.30 20.42
C GLU A 684 5.48 -7.25 21.53
N VAL A 685 4.72 -8.28 21.22
CA VAL A 685 4.16 -9.21 22.20
C VAL A 685 5.16 -10.28 22.59
N ALA A 686 5.54 -10.32 23.86
CA ALA A 686 6.46 -11.31 24.42
C ALA A 686 5.83 -12.07 25.60
N VAL A 687 5.99 -13.38 25.63
CA VAL A 687 5.51 -14.27 26.68
C VAL A 687 6.70 -14.93 27.37
N PHE A 688 6.68 -14.97 28.71
CA PHE A 688 7.72 -15.54 29.56
C PHE A 688 7.11 -16.55 30.52
N ASP A 689 7.82 -17.63 30.80
CA ASP A 689 7.49 -18.67 31.79
C ASP A 689 8.04 -18.35 33.20
N GLN A 690 8.24 -17.07 33.49
CA GLN A 690 8.74 -16.57 34.76
C GLN A 690 8.02 -15.28 35.18
N ALA A 691 7.93 -15.06 36.48
CA ALA A 691 7.39 -13.81 37.06
C ALA A 691 8.49 -12.74 37.06
N LEU A 692 8.49 -11.88 36.03
CA LEU A 692 9.48 -10.78 35.93
C LEU A 692 9.25 -9.75 37.05
N ASN A 693 10.33 -9.19 37.59
CA ASN A 693 10.27 -8.12 38.58
C ASN A 693 10.05 -6.74 37.93
N ALA A 694 9.76 -5.73 38.75
CA ALA A 694 9.44 -4.38 38.26
C ALA A 694 10.58 -3.73 37.46
N ASP A 695 11.84 -4.03 37.77
CA ASP A 695 12.98 -3.44 37.06
C ASP A 695 13.14 -4.08 35.68
N ALA A 696 12.95 -5.40 35.56
CA ALA A 696 12.89 -6.09 34.27
C ALA A 696 11.76 -5.53 33.38
N ILE A 697 10.55 -5.31 33.94
CA ILE A 697 9.43 -4.73 33.18
C ILE A 697 9.77 -3.32 32.68
N LYS A 698 10.46 -2.49 33.49
CA LYS A 698 10.89 -1.15 33.06
C LYS A 698 11.92 -1.22 31.93
N GLU A 699 12.84 -2.19 32.01
CA GLU A 699 13.85 -2.39 30.96
C GLU A 699 13.24 -2.86 29.63
N LEU A 700 12.20 -3.70 29.65
CA LEU A 700 11.49 -4.10 28.45
C LEU A 700 10.82 -2.90 27.74
N ARG A 701 10.38 -1.89 28.49
CA ARG A 701 9.79 -0.68 27.94
C ARG A 701 10.83 0.33 27.44
N PHE A 702 11.89 0.59 28.24
CA PHE A 702 12.91 1.60 28.00
C PHE A 702 14.30 0.99 28.22
N PRO A 703 14.83 0.25 27.25
CA PRO A 703 16.17 -0.31 27.37
C PRO A 703 17.22 0.81 27.45
N LYS A 704 18.18 0.66 28.36
CA LYS A 704 19.29 1.61 28.60
C LYS A 704 20.29 1.62 27.44
#